data_9154431f4f0bfe78cdabb4741dfb71b9
#
_entry.id   9154431f4f0bfe78cdabb4741dfb71b9
#
_cell.length_a   1.000
_cell.length_b   1.000
_cell.length_c   1.000
_cell.angle_alpha   90.00
_cell.angle_beta   90.00
_cell.angle_gamma   90.00
#
_symmetry.space_group_name_H-M   'P 1'
#
loop_
_entity.id
_entity.type
_entity.pdbx_description
1 polymer ?
#
loop_
_entity_poly.entity_id
_entity_poly.type
_entity_poly.pdbx_seq_one_letter_code
_entity_poly.pdbx_strand_id
1 'polypeptide(L)'
;MEIREIIGQLTLEEKAALVGGADAWNTAKVDRLGIPSIRVSDGPHGLRKTLDDASLGIEDTVKAVCFPSGAGLAATWNRDALKKLGGILGRECRAEGVDIILGPAVNIKRSPLCGRNFEYFSEDPYLAGQLGSAYVQGVQSEGVGVSLKHFAANNQEKRRMTVSAVIDERTLREIYLSAFEEIVKSAKPDTLMCSYNKINGTYSSENGWLLNEVLRNEWGFDGLVMSDWGAVCDRPKGVEAGLDLEMPTSSGLSAQKVVDAVIDGKLDEKYLDIAVEHVLKLVDKYTGFTNATGVAEKEPAVFDRVADHKDARRIAREAMVLLKNEGVLPLNKEQKILFVGEFAKKPRIQGGGSSHINCTRIISAYEASARHTKVDYAKGFSAFEDKIDDELAKEAIQKAKEADVVVIFAGLPDVFESEGYDRKHMRMPQCQNRVIRGITAVQPNTVVVLHNGSPVSMPWADDVNAILEAYLGGEASGEAVVDLLFGVANPSGKLAETFPNTLKDTPCYNNFPGNRLTVEYREGLFVGYRYYEKVGAEVLFPFGHGLSYTTFTYDSIKVISDNKKAKVKFKIKNAGNVAGSEIAQVYVSKLDSKVYRAVKELKGFEKVSLKPGEEKEIEIELDERAFSYYSPAAGKWLTEPGKYVIHVGASSADIRLREEITIDCEDQEVKRFSPEELPSYYTGSPACVSSEEFERLLGEELPATDKEPDEPVTIHDTLEDAKRTKWGKRLYGPVYSLISGRKVMGNHVDNDWGFSEIPFHSILNMSQGRLKPDTVDAVINLLNDIDVADNIRFLGNRGMTVTGNALGALGEKILTYKNERQVKEMNDNNSGMDKFVNTLENAGEKLGEIGRDVIDRLEKSDLMKKANEAGLKIGEKIDELHFSEKLDGAVSRAAQKAEDAGLKDKIDALGGKLGDAGESIMKKLEENGVQEKLKEAGNQIEEGLKKAASGFEEKIKGKNE
;
A
#
# COMPACT_ATOMS: atom_id res chain seq x y z
N MET A 1 -34.38 17.29 16.09
CA MET A 1 -33.62 17.86 17.24
C MET A 1 -32.33 18.44 16.65
N GLU A 2 -31.93 19.62 17.06
CA GLU A 2 -30.69 20.21 16.58
C GLU A 2 -29.47 19.46 17.15
N ILE A 3 -28.44 19.26 16.36
CA ILE A 3 -27.23 18.50 16.78
C ILE A 3 -26.62 19.07 18.07
N ARG A 4 -26.60 20.39 18.24
CA ARG A 4 -26.11 21.03 19.48
C ARG A 4 -26.93 20.68 20.73
N GLU A 5 -28.24 20.51 20.57
CA GLU A 5 -29.12 20.07 21.67
C GLU A 5 -28.82 18.61 22.06
N ILE A 6 -28.46 17.78 21.07
CA ILE A 6 -28.07 16.39 21.28
C ILE A 6 -26.74 16.34 22.05
N ILE A 7 -25.73 17.14 21.65
CA ILE A 7 -24.42 17.22 22.30
C ILE A 7 -24.59 17.59 23.78
N GLY A 8 -25.48 18.54 24.10
CA GLY A 8 -25.78 18.93 25.49
C GLY A 8 -26.48 17.86 26.34
N GLN A 9 -26.98 16.78 25.71
CA GLN A 9 -27.61 15.65 26.41
C GLN A 9 -26.68 14.44 26.56
N LEU A 10 -25.55 14.43 25.86
CA LEU A 10 -24.55 13.36 25.94
C LEU A 10 -23.74 13.46 27.25
N THR A 11 -23.45 12.31 27.85
CA THR A 11 -22.45 12.27 28.93
C THR A 11 -21.06 12.38 28.38
N LEU A 12 -20.07 12.68 29.20
CA LEU A 12 -18.67 12.76 28.80
C LEU A 12 -18.17 11.42 28.18
N GLU A 13 -18.58 10.30 28.80
CA GLU A 13 -18.26 8.95 28.32
C GLU A 13 -18.88 8.65 26.94
N GLU A 14 -20.13 9.08 26.72
CA GLU A 14 -20.82 8.93 25.44
C GLU A 14 -20.17 9.78 24.36
N LYS A 15 -19.78 11.03 24.67
CA LYS A 15 -19.01 11.88 23.77
C LYS A 15 -17.67 11.22 23.39
N ALA A 16 -16.92 10.73 24.38
CA ALA A 16 -15.64 10.06 24.16
C ALA A 16 -15.77 8.74 23.36
N ALA A 17 -16.88 8.02 23.55
CA ALA A 17 -17.18 6.81 22.76
C ALA A 17 -17.52 7.13 21.30
N LEU A 18 -18.29 8.19 21.02
CA LEU A 18 -18.69 8.60 19.67
C LEU A 18 -17.50 8.99 18.78
N VAL A 19 -16.41 9.49 19.34
CA VAL A 19 -15.19 9.84 18.60
C VAL A 19 -14.25 8.65 18.38
N GLY A 20 -14.72 7.41 18.63
CA GLY A 20 -14.04 6.16 18.36
C GLY A 20 -14.92 5.16 17.60
N GLY A 21 -14.29 4.22 16.89
CA GLY A 21 -15.00 3.13 16.24
C GLY A 21 -15.67 2.18 17.24
N ALA A 22 -16.83 1.64 16.87
CA ALA A 22 -17.49 0.56 17.62
C ALA A 22 -16.80 -0.79 17.42
N ASP A 23 -16.34 -1.02 16.21
CA ASP A 23 -15.63 -2.22 15.77
C ASP A 23 -14.56 -1.86 14.73
N ALA A 24 -14.32 -2.72 13.75
CA ALA A 24 -13.35 -2.46 12.70
C ALA A 24 -13.85 -1.49 11.62
N TRP A 25 -15.17 -1.34 11.44
CA TRP A 25 -15.77 -0.67 10.28
C TRP A 25 -16.93 0.26 10.60
N ASN A 26 -17.45 0.22 11.83
CA ASN A 26 -18.65 0.98 12.18
C ASN A 26 -18.34 2.07 13.22
N THR A 27 -19.04 3.20 13.12
CA THR A 27 -19.02 4.23 14.14
C THR A 27 -19.81 3.79 15.37
N ALA A 28 -19.50 4.40 16.52
CA ALA A 28 -20.26 4.13 17.75
C ALA A 28 -21.70 4.66 17.63
N LYS A 29 -22.63 4.05 18.38
CA LYS A 29 -24.04 4.44 18.49
C LYS A 29 -24.37 4.84 19.93
N VAL A 30 -25.44 5.63 20.13
CA VAL A 30 -26.00 5.93 21.46
C VAL A 30 -27.50 5.67 21.45
N ASP A 31 -27.88 4.45 21.83
CA ASP A 31 -29.27 3.97 21.74
C ASP A 31 -30.22 4.85 22.53
N ARG A 32 -29.81 5.39 23.69
CA ARG A 32 -30.61 6.26 24.57
C ARG A 32 -31.09 7.55 23.86
N LEU A 33 -30.32 8.06 22.93
CA LEU A 33 -30.60 9.27 22.16
C LEU A 33 -31.00 8.97 20.71
N GLY A 34 -31.11 7.70 20.34
CA GLY A 34 -31.46 7.27 19.00
C GLY A 34 -30.37 7.59 17.95
N ILE A 35 -29.11 7.75 18.37
CA ILE A 35 -27.99 7.98 17.47
C ILE A 35 -27.56 6.63 16.86
N PRO A 36 -27.72 6.42 15.55
CA PRO A 36 -27.33 5.18 14.89
C PRO A 36 -25.85 5.14 14.54
N SER A 37 -25.39 3.99 14.08
CA SER A 37 -24.05 3.78 13.50
C SER A 37 -24.10 3.92 11.99
N ILE A 38 -23.00 4.33 11.38
CA ILE A 38 -22.75 4.26 9.93
C ILE A 38 -21.54 3.36 9.65
N ARG A 39 -21.49 2.79 8.43
CA ARG A 39 -20.46 1.85 8.01
C ARG A 39 -19.49 2.49 7.04
N VAL A 40 -18.19 2.32 7.30
CA VAL A 40 -17.10 2.62 6.37
C VAL A 40 -16.56 1.31 5.78
N SER A 41 -15.96 1.35 4.59
CA SER A 41 -15.34 0.16 3.99
C SER A 41 -14.21 0.54 3.04
N ASP A 42 -13.18 -0.28 2.98
CA ASP A 42 -12.14 -0.16 1.96
C ASP A 42 -12.67 -0.39 0.56
N GLY A 43 -11.86 -0.01 -0.43
CA GLY A 43 -12.11 -0.32 -1.82
C GLY A 43 -11.95 0.84 -2.79
N PRO A 44 -10.72 1.41 -2.96
CA PRO A 44 -10.50 2.57 -3.85
C PRO A 44 -10.71 2.25 -5.34
N HIS A 45 -10.71 0.98 -5.75
CA HIS A 45 -10.96 0.58 -7.15
C HIS A 45 -11.92 -0.62 -7.28
N GLY A 46 -12.77 -0.86 -6.25
CA GLY A 46 -13.76 -1.90 -6.09
C GLY A 46 -14.13 -2.02 -4.62
N LEU A 47 -15.35 -2.39 -4.28
CA LEU A 47 -15.78 -2.48 -2.88
C LEU A 47 -15.10 -3.65 -2.16
N ARG A 48 -14.52 -3.42 -0.98
CA ARG A 48 -13.97 -4.44 -0.09
C ARG A 48 -14.69 -4.46 1.25
N LYS A 49 -15.96 -4.84 1.24
CA LYS A 49 -16.75 -5.02 2.46
C LYS A 49 -16.50 -6.37 3.09
N THR A 50 -16.06 -6.40 4.35
CA THR A 50 -15.91 -7.63 5.13
C THR A 50 -17.26 -8.24 5.50
N LEU A 51 -17.33 -9.59 5.55
CA LEU A 51 -18.54 -10.32 5.96
C LEU A 51 -18.72 -10.31 7.48
N ASP A 52 -17.64 -10.16 8.25
CA ASP A 52 -17.63 -10.01 9.71
C ASP A 52 -17.14 -8.61 10.08
N ASP A 53 -17.93 -7.87 10.85
CA ASP A 53 -17.62 -6.48 11.25
C ASP A 53 -16.44 -6.40 12.22
N ALA A 54 -16.12 -7.44 12.96
CA ALA A 54 -14.94 -7.50 13.81
C ALA A 54 -13.66 -7.87 13.02
N SER A 55 -13.79 -8.28 11.75
CA SER A 55 -12.67 -8.74 10.95
C SER A 55 -11.97 -7.60 10.23
N LEU A 56 -10.63 -7.55 10.38
CA LEU A 56 -9.74 -6.78 9.51
C LEU A 56 -9.23 -7.64 8.33
N GLY A 57 -9.75 -8.88 8.17
CA GLY A 57 -9.33 -9.84 7.16
C GLY A 57 -9.53 -9.33 5.72
N ILE A 58 -8.65 -9.76 4.83
CA ILE A 58 -8.63 -9.34 3.42
C ILE A 58 -9.50 -10.26 2.55
N GLU A 59 -9.69 -11.52 2.93
CA GLU A 59 -10.29 -12.56 2.08
C GLU A 59 -11.78 -12.77 2.30
N ASP A 60 -12.28 -12.64 3.54
CA ASP A 60 -13.70 -12.80 3.86
C ASP A 60 -14.50 -11.54 3.52
N THR A 61 -14.56 -11.21 2.22
CA THR A 61 -15.23 -10.01 1.72
C THR A 61 -16.28 -10.35 0.66
N VAL A 62 -17.24 -9.45 0.48
CA VAL A 62 -18.23 -9.58 -0.60
C VAL A 62 -17.54 -9.59 -1.95
N LYS A 63 -18.16 -10.24 -2.93
CA LYS A 63 -17.70 -10.15 -4.32
C LYS A 63 -18.10 -8.83 -4.94
N ALA A 64 -17.12 -8.12 -5.50
CA ALA A 64 -17.29 -6.81 -6.11
C ALA A 64 -16.63 -6.74 -7.49
N VAL A 65 -17.00 -5.74 -8.30
CA VAL A 65 -16.35 -5.47 -9.57
C VAL A 65 -15.01 -4.79 -9.30
N CYS A 66 -13.92 -5.38 -9.80
CA CYS A 66 -12.56 -4.85 -9.64
C CYS A 66 -12.16 -4.05 -10.89
N PHE A 67 -11.97 -2.75 -10.72
CA PHE A 67 -11.49 -1.82 -11.74
C PHE A 67 -9.95 -1.80 -11.74
N PRO A 68 -9.31 -1.13 -12.72
CA PRO A 68 -7.88 -0.86 -12.66
C PRO A 68 -7.48 -0.17 -11.37
N SER A 69 -6.29 -0.47 -10.85
CA SER A 69 -5.73 0.22 -9.68
C SER A 69 -5.45 1.70 -9.96
N GLY A 70 -5.15 2.49 -8.91
CA GLY A 70 -4.94 3.93 -9.01
C GLY A 70 -3.94 4.34 -10.10
N ALA A 71 -2.82 3.62 -10.23
CA ALA A 71 -1.81 3.87 -11.27
C ALA A 71 -2.40 3.74 -12.69
N GLY A 72 -3.17 2.67 -12.95
CA GLY A 72 -3.86 2.49 -14.23
C GLY A 72 -4.98 3.51 -14.43
N LEU A 73 -5.76 3.80 -13.40
CA LEU A 73 -6.82 4.82 -13.46
C LEU A 73 -6.26 6.19 -13.83
N ALA A 74 -5.12 6.58 -13.26
CA ALA A 74 -4.46 7.84 -13.58
C ALA A 74 -3.97 7.89 -15.04
N ALA A 75 -3.51 6.77 -15.58
CA ALA A 75 -3.05 6.68 -16.97
C ALA A 75 -4.19 6.86 -17.99
N THR A 76 -5.45 6.82 -17.57
CA THR A 76 -6.59 7.19 -18.44
C THR A 76 -6.60 8.67 -18.81
N TRP A 77 -6.11 9.57 -17.95
CA TRP A 77 -6.24 11.03 -18.05
C TRP A 77 -7.68 11.46 -18.39
N ASN A 78 -8.66 10.75 -17.84
CA ASN A 78 -10.06 10.90 -18.23
C ASN A 78 -10.96 11.12 -17.01
N ARG A 79 -11.35 12.37 -16.76
CA ARG A 79 -12.25 12.75 -15.65
C ARG A 79 -13.59 12.02 -15.73
N ASP A 80 -14.15 11.85 -16.93
CA ASP A 80 -15.44 11.18 -17.10
C ASP A 80 -15.36 9.68 -16.76
N ALA A 81 -14.24 9.03 -17.08
CA ALA A 81 -14.01 7.64 -16.71
C ALA A 81 -13.95 7.47 -15.18
N LEU A 82 -13.26 8.38 -14.47
CA LEU A 82 -13.15 8.36 -13.01
C LEU A 82 -14.50 8.68 -12.35
N LYS A 83 -15.25 9.66 -12.88
CA LYS A 83 -16.60 9.99 -12.40
C LYS A 83 -17.57 8.81 -12.61
N LYS A 84 -17.51 8.16 -13.78
CA LYS A 84 -18.32 6.97 -14.06
C LYS A 84 -17.98 5.82 -13.11
N LEU A 85 -16.68 5.56 -12.89
CA LEU A 85 -16.23 4.56 -11.93
C LEU A 85 -16.74 4.88 -10.53
N GLY A 86 -16.59 6.12 -10.07
CA GLY A 86 -17.11 6.56 -8.78
C GLY A 86 -18.60 6.29 -8.62
N GLY A 87 -19.41 6.59 -9.65
CA GLY A 87 -20.85 6.30 -9.65
C GLY A 87 -21.15 4.79 -9.55
N ILE A 88 -20.35 3.93 -10.21
CA ILE A 88 -20.52 2.47 -10.08
C ILE A 88 -20.21 2.02 -8.65
N LEU A 89 -19.08 2.46 -8.10
CA LEU A 89 -18.70 2.16 -6.71
C LEU A 89 -19.74 2.63 -5.69
N GLY A 90 -20.29 3.85 -5.88
CA GLY A 90 -21.34 4.37 -5.03
C GLY A 90 -22.61 3.51 -5.04
N ARG A 91 -23.05 3.02 -6.21
CA ARG A 91 -24.18 2.08 -6.30
C ARG A 91 -23.89 0.75 -5.63
N GLU A 92 -22.69 0.21 -5.81
CA GLU A 92 -22.28 -1.05 -5.20
C GLU A 92 -22.23 -0.92 -3.65
N CYS A 93 -21.66 0.19 -3.14
CA CYS A 93 -21.67 0.53 -1.71
C CYS A 93 -23.10 0.60 -1.14
N ARG A 94 -24.02 1.29 -1.82
CA ARG A 94 -25.44 1.37 -1.39
C ARG A 94 -26.10 0.00 -1.34
N ALA A 95 -25.87 -0.83 -2.36
CA ALA A 95 -26.45 -2.17 -2.42
C ALA A 95 -25.95 -3.07 -1.28
N GLU A 96 -24.72 -2.84 -0.83
CA GLU A 96 -24.08 -3.58 0.25
C GLU A 96 -24.20 -2.88 1.62
N GLY A 97 -24.92 -1.76 1.73
CA GLY A 97 -25.14 -1.03 2.98
C GLY A 97 -23.85 -0.40 3.55
N VAL A 98 -23.03 0.18 2.69
CA VAL A 98 -21.83 0.94 3.05
C VAL A 98 -22.10 2.42 2.82
N ASP A 99 -21.87 3.26 3.83
CA ASP A 99 -22.13 4.69 3.80
C ASP A 99 -20.93 5.49 3.30
N ILE A 100 -19.70 5.06 3.63
CA ILE A 100 -18.45 5.72 3.27
C ILE A 100 -17.47 4.71 2.65
N ILE A 101 -16.93 5.01 1.47
CA ILE A 101 -15.83 4.25 0.87
C ILE A 101 -14.49 4.92 1.17
N LEU A 102 -13.47 4.13 1.59
CA LEU A 102 -12.14 4.62 1.94
C LEU A 102 -11.26 4.76 0.69
N GLY A 103 -11.42 5.87 0.02
CA GLY A 103 -10.72 6.25 -1.21
C GLY A 103 -11.24 7.57 -1.76
N PRO A 104 -10.58 8.14 -2.77
CA PRO A 104 -9.37 7.65 -3.45
C PRO A 104 -8.09 7.92 -2.65
N ALA A 105 -7.00 7.20 -2.99
CA ALA A 105 -5.67 7.43 -2.45
C ALA A 105 -4.86 8.30 -3.43
N VAL A 106 -4.45 9.51 -3.01
CA VAL A 106 -3.88 10.53 -3.91
C VAL A 106 -2.47 10.99 -3.53
N ASN A 107 -1.75 10.22 -2.70
CA ASN A 107 -0.37 10.54 -2.37
C ASN A 107 0.50 10.56 -3.62
N ILE A 108 1.50 11.44 -3.61
CA ILE A 108 2.41 11.61 -4.74
C ILE A 108 3.36 10.41 -4.86
N LYS A 109 3.59 9.94 -6.08
CA LYS A 109 4.58 8.90 -6.39
C LYS A 109 5.99 9.50 -6.36
N ARG A 110 6.57 9.56 -5.14
CA ARG A 110 7.89 10.16 -4.88
C ARG A 110 9.04 9.27 -5.35
N SER A 111 8.93 7.98 -5.02
CA SER A 111 9.93 6.96 -5.41
C SER A 111 9.24 5.80 -6.12
N PRO A 112 9.84 5.23 -7.18
CA PRO A 112 9.31 4.03 -7.82
C PRO A 112 9.32 2.80 -6.90
N LEU A 113 9.99 2.87 -5.75
CA LEU A 113 10.09 1.77 -4.79
C LEU A 113 8.93 1.71 -3.80
N CYS A 114 8.13 2.78 -3.62
CA CYS A 114 7.03 2.79 -2.67
C CYS A 114 6.05 1.64 -2.96
N GLY A 115 5.81 0.81 -1.96
CA GLY A 115 5.00 -0.40 -2.09
C GLY A 115 3.55 -0.14 -2.49
N ARG A 116 3.00 1.04 -2.16
CA ARG A 116 1.61 1.45 -2.46
C ARG A 116 1.47 2.29 -3.73
N ASN A 117 2.51 2.44 -4.55
CA ASN A 117 2.42 3.21 -5.80
C ASN A 117 1.33 2.70 -6.74
N PHE A 118 1.00 1.41 -6.71
CA PHE A 118 -0.06 0.83 -7.54
C PHE A 118 -1.43 1.45 -7.28
N GLU A 119 -1.72 1.92 -6.05
CA GLU A 119 -3.00 2.56 -5.71
C GLU A 119 -2.97 4.09 -5.75
N TYR A 120 -1.78 4.71 -5.83
CA TYR A 120 -1.62 6.15 -5.96
C TYR A 120 -1.70 6.59 -7.43
N PHE A 121 -2.20 7.80 -7.65
CA PHE A 121 -2.50 8.25 -9.01
C PHE A 121 -1.22 8.68 -9.76
N SER A 122 -0.51 9.70 -9.31
CA SER A 122 0.50 10.35 -10.14
C SER A 122 1.70 10.89 -9.35
N GLU A 123 2.80 11.17 -10.04
CA GLU A 123 3.88 12.03 -9.57
C GLU A 123 3.54 13.51 -9.67
N ASP A 124 2.45 13.85 -10.41
CA ASP A 124 1.99 15.22 -10.61
C ASP A 124 0.75 15.51 -9.77
N PRO A 125 0.79 16.54 -8.87
CA PRO A 125 -0.31 16.87 -7.99
C PRO A 125 -1.55 17.42 -8.72
N TYR A 126 -1.38 18.11 -9.85
CA TYR A 126 -2.51 18.61 -10.63
C TYR A 126 -3.30 17.45 -11.25
N LEU A 127 -2.63 16.50 -11.89
CA LEU A 127 -3.28 15.31 -12.44
C LEU A 127 -3.99 14.50 -11.36
N ALA A 128 -3.31 14.26 -10.22
CA ALA A 128 -3.87 13.53 -9.09
C ALA A 128 -5.12 14.23 -8.52
N GLY A 129 -5.07 15.55 -8.36
CA GLY A 129 -6.18 16.37 -7.86
C GLY A 129 -7.40 16.34 -8.79
N GLN A 130 -7.20 16.54 -10.10
CA GLN A 130 -8.26 16.55 -11.08
C GLN A 130 -8.99 15.20 -11.21
N LEU A 131 -8.24 14.11 -11.25
CA LEU A 131 -8.81 12.76 -11.34
C LEU A 131 -9.46 12.34 -10.02
N GLY A 132 -8.82 12.67 -8.88
CA GLY A 132 -9.39 12.45 -7.56
C GLY A 132 -10.71 13.19 -7.35
N SER A 133 -10.79 14.43 -7.80
CA SER A 133 -12.04 15.23 -7.76
C SER A 133 -13.17 14.57 -8.55
N ALA A 134 -12.88 14.08 -9.75
CA ALA A 134 -13.88 13.40 -10.58
C ALA A 134 -14.36 12.08 -9.93
N TYR A 135 -13.45 11.32 -9.32
CA TYR A 135 -13.78 10.12 -8.56
C TYR A 135 -14.74 10.44 -7.39
N VAL A 136 -14.37 11.43 -6.54
CA VAL A 136 -15.18 11.85 -5.38
C VAL A 136 -16.58 12.29 -5.82
N GLN A 137 -16.66 13.14 -6.85
CA GLN A 137 -17.94 13.58 -7.40
C GLN A 137 -18.81 12.41 -7.89
N GLY A 138 -18.18 11.40 -8.50
CA GLY A 138 -18.86 10.19 -8.95
C GLY A 138 -19.48 9.40 -7.80
N VAL A 139 -18.72 9.09 -6.76
CA VAL A 139 -19.18 8.34 -5.58
C VAL A 139 -20.29 9.11 -4.86
N GLN A 140 -20.05 10.40 -4.56
CA GLN A 140 -21.00 11.23 -3.80
C GLN A 140 -22.30 11.49 -4.56
N SER A 141 -22.30 11.44 -5.90
CA SER A 141 -23.53 11.56 -6.71
C SER A 141 -24.53 10.43 -6.47
N GLU A 142 -24.07 9.29 -5.93
CA GLU A 142 -24.92 8.15 -5.58
C GLU A 142 -25.36 8.17 -4.10
N GLY A 143 -25.03 9.23 -3.33
CA GLY A 143 -25.39 9.38 -1.93
C GLY A 143 -24.55 8.48 -1.01
N VAL A 144 -23.30 8.18 -1.38
CA VAL A 144 -22.28 7.50 -0.60
C VAL A 144 -21.11 8.47 -0.41
N GLY A 145 -20.55 8.53 0.80
CA GLY A 145 -19.40 9.37 1.06
C GLY A 145 -18.08 8.73 0.67
N VAL A 146 -17.05 9.54 0.71
CA VAL A 146 -15.66 9.10 0.48
C VAL A 146 -14.77 9.49 1.65
N SER A 147 -13.70 8.74 1.88
CA SER A 147 -12.60 9.17 2.74
C SER A 147 -11.36 9.36 1.89
N LEU A 148 -11.04 10.61 1.58
CA LEU A 148 -9.86 10.99 0.81
C LEU A 148 -8.59 10.67 1.62
N LYS A 149 -7.62 9.92 1.04
CA LYS A 149 -6.48 9.36 1.80
C LYS A 149 -5.16 9.43 1.03
N HIS A 150 -4.03 9.38 1.73
CA HIS A 150 -3.75 9.46 3.16
C HIS A 150 -3.12 10.83 3.46
N PHE A 151 -3.73 11.64 4.26
CA PHE A 151 -3.36 13.03 4.51
C PHE A 151 -2.36 13.14 5.67
N ALA A 152 -1.06 13.40 5.41
CA ALA A 152 -0.40 13.60 4.14
C ALA A 152 1.01 13.01 4.14
N ALA A 153 1.68 13.09 2.97
CA ALA A 153 3.07 12.68 2.80
C ALA A 153 3.38 11.21 3.15
N ASN A 154 2.42 10.30 2.94
CA ASN A 154 2.62 8.85 3.07
C ASN A 154 3.18 8.29 1.76
N ASN A 155 4.50 8.45 1.53
CA ASN A 155 5.15 8.15 0.26
C ASN A 155 6.11 6.96 0.34
N GLN A 156 6.04 6.17 1.43
CA GLN A 156 6.80 4.94 1.66
C GLN A 156 6.08 4.03 2.64
N GLU A 157 6.40 2.73 2.59
CA GLU A 157 5.89 1.73 3.51
C GLU A 157 6.86 1.43 4.65
N LYS A 158 8.17 1.57 4.39
CA LYS A 158 9.21 1.37 5.40
C LYS A 158 8.99 2.30 6.58
N ARG A 159 8.75 1.69 7.77
CA ARG A 159 8.51 2.40 9.04
C ARG A 159 7.37 3.44 8.97
N ARG A 160 6.38 3.24 8.09
CA ARG A 160 5.31 4.21 7.84
C ARG A 160 4.59 4.71 9.10
N MET A 161 4.53 3.89 10.17
CA MET A 161 3.86 4.23 11.43
C MET A 161 4.78 4.95 12.45
N THR A 162 6.05 5.21 12.12
CA THR A 162 7.00 5.83 13.07
C THR A 162 7.91 6.87 12.44
N VAL A 163 8.12 6.78 11.11
CA VAL A 163 9.03 7.70 10.40
C VAL A 163 8.47 9.13 10.36
N SER A 164 9.35 10.11 10.50
CA SER A 164 9.05 11.50 10.25
C SER A 164 9.50 11.91 8.85
N ALA A 165 8.55 12.32 8.01
CA ALA A 165 8.83 12.99 6.75
C ALA A 165 9.26 14.43 7.05
N VAL A 166 10.52 14.73 6.76
CA VAL A 166 11.11 16.07 6.95
C VAL A 166 11.01 16.83 5.63
N ILE A 167 10.14 17.85 5.59
CA ILE A 167 9.74 18.53 4.35
C ILE A 167 9.62 20.04 4.61
N ASP A 168 10.23 20.85 3.76
CA ASP A 168 10.00 22.29 3.79
C ASP A 168 8.55 22.65 3.43
N GLU A 169 8.04 23.75 3.97
CA GLU A 169 6.63 24.11 3.82
C GLU A 169 6.25 24.37 2.35
N ARG A 170 7.13 24.97 1.55
CA ARG A 170 6.83 25.22 0.13
C ARG A 170 6.65 23.91 -0.64
N THR A 171 7.56 22.99 -0.47
CA THR A 171 7.46 21.64 -1.08
C THR A 171 6.20 20.90 -0.59
N LEU A 172 5.92 20.97 0.71
CA LEU A 172 4.73 20.35 1.28
C LEU A 172 3.46 20.91 0.62
N ARG A 173 3.34 22.24 0.48
CA ARG A 173 2.19 22.91 -0.13
C ARG A 173 2.06 22.69 -1.64
N GLU A 174 3.17 22.81 -2.39
CA GLU A 174 3.12 22.74 -3.85
C GLU A 174 3.00 21.30 -4.39
N ILE A 175 3.54 20.31 -3.68
CA ILE A 175 3.61 18.92 -4.15
C ILE A 175 2.68 18.01 -3.34
N TYR A 176 2.88 17.89 -2.02
CA TYR A 176 2.26 16.81 -1.23
C TYR A 176 0.86 17.14 -0.72
N LEU A 177 0.51 18.41 -0.56
CA LEU A 177 -0.83 18.85 -0.15
C LEU A 177 -1.69 19.30 -1.33
N SER A 178 -1.11 19.66 -2.46
CA SER A 178 -1.81 20.32 -3.57
C SER A 178 -2.95 19.48 -4.15
N ALA A 179 -2.79 18.15 -4.30
CA ALA A 179 -3.87 17.27 -4.77
C ALA A 179 -5.04 17.21 -3.78
N PHE A 180 -4.75 17.18 -2.47
CA PHE A 180 -5.78 17.22 -1.41
C PHE A 180 -6.52 18.55 -1.41
N GLU A 181 -5.79 19.68 -1.50
CA GLU A 181 -6.39 21.02 -1.59
C GLU A 181 -7.37 21.14 -2.76
N GLU A 182 -6.96 20.68 -3.95
CA GLU A 182 -7.80 20.67 -5.14
C GLU A 182 -9.09 19.88 -4.91
N ILE A 183 -8.98 18.65 -4.38
CA ILE A 183 -10.14 17.78 -4.15
C ILE A 183 -11.05 18.35 -3.07
N VAL A 184 -10.50 18.84 -1.97
CA VAL A 184 -11.30 19.46 -0.87
C VAL A 184 -12.10 20.64 -1.38
N LYS A 185 -11.48 21.52 -2.19
CA LYS A 185 -12.14 22.72 -2.69
C LYS A 185 -13.14 22.45 -3.83
N SER A 186 -12.80 21.54 -4.74
CA SER A 186 -13.60 21.30 -5.96
C SER A 186 -14.66 20.21 -5.80
N ALA A 187 -14.38 19.15 -5.03
CA ALA A 187 -15.28 17.99 -4.89
C ALA A 187 -15.90 17.85 -3.51
N LYS A 188 -15.37 18.53 -2.48
CA LYS A 188 -15.88 18.56 -1.10
C LYS A 188 -16.13 17.16 -0.54
N PRO A 189 -15.09 16.34 -0.33
CA PRO A 189 -15.23 15.01 0.24
C PRO A 189 -15.84 15.08 1.64
N ASP A 190 -16.70 14.11 1.97
CA ASP A 190 -17.37 14.05 3.28
C ASP A 190 -16.41 13.75 4.42
N THR A 191 -15.40 12.95 4.13
CA THR A 191 -14.39 12.62 5.12
C THR A 191 -12.98 12.62 4.51
N LEU A 192 -11.99 12.72 5.39
CA LEU A 192 -10.58 12.66 5.04
C LEU A 192 -9.87 11.77 6.06
N MET A 193 -8.92 10.94 5.60
CA MET A 193 -8.16 10.04 6.44
C MET A 193 -6.74 10.55 6.65
N CYS A 194 -6.31 10.74 7.92
CA CYS A 194 -4.93 11.05 8.26
C CYS A 194 -4.00 9.90 7.86
N SER A 195 -2.76 10.23 7.51
CA SER A 195 -1.70 9.25 7.28
C SER A 195 -1.09 8.71 8.57
N TYR A 196 -0.36 7.60 8.47
CA TYR A 196 0.35 6.98 9.59
C TYR A 196 1.57 7.79 10.07
N ASN A 197 2.29 8.40 9.14
CA ASN A 197 3.60 9.00 9.38
C ASN A 197 3.53 10.32 10.15
N LYS A 198 4.68 10.71 10.66
CA LYS A 198 4.90 12.08 11.14
C LYS A 198 5.24 13.00 9.99
N ILE A 199 4.90 14.28 10.14
CA ILE A 199 5.38 15.38 9.32
C ILE A 199 6.13 16.33 10.23
N ASN A 200 7.41 16.56 9.97
CA ASN A 200 8.28 17.42 10.77
C ASN A 200 8.16 17.13 12.28
N GLY A 201 8.26 15.85 12.66
CA GLY A 201 8.24 15.39 14.04
C GLY A 201 6.87 15.10 14.64
N THR A 202 5.77 15.61 14.07
CA THR A 202 4.41 15.45 14.60
C THR A 202 3.59 14.46 13.78
N TYR A 203 2.93 13.49 14.45
CA TYR A 203 2.02 12.56 13.76
C TYR A 203 0.92 13.32 13.03
N SER A 204 0.56 12.89 11.83
CA SER A 204 -0.48 13.55 11.03
C SER A 204 -1.81 13.65 11.80
N SER A 205 -2.14 12.64 12.60
CA SER A 205 -3.34 12.59 13.44
C SER A 205 -3.30 13.54 14.67
N GLU A 206 -2.14 14.11 15.00
CA GLU A 206 -1.92 15.00 16.14
C GLU A 206 -1.42 16.39 15.71
N ASN A 207 -1.42 16.66 14.40
CA ASN A 207 -0.84 17.85 13.82
C ASN A 207 -1.89 18.96 13.65
N GLY A 208 -2.03 19.81 14.66
CA GLY A 208 -3.01 20.92 14.67
C GLY A 208 -2.77 21.93 13.52
N TRP A 209 -1.52 22.17 13.13
CA TRP A 209 -1.23 23.00 11.95
C TRP A 209 -1.83 22.38 10.68
N LEU A 210 -1.63 21.07 10.48
CA LEU A 210 -2.13 20.37 9.30
C LEU A 210 -3.67 20.29 9.28
N LEU A 211 -4.28 19.90 10.42
CA LEU A 211 -5.72 19.60 10.49
C LEU A 211 -6.58 20.84 10.71
N ASN A 212 -6.16 21.76 11.61
CA ASN A 212 -6.94 22.94 11.92
C ASN A 212 -6.55 24.12 11.01
N GLU A 213 -5.25 24.49 10.93
CA GLU A 213 -4.89 25.70 10.18
C GLU A 213 -4.99 25.47 8.67
N VAL A 214 -4.35 24.43 8.13
CA VAL A 214 -4.33 24.18 6.69
C VAL A 214 -5.68 23.64 6.20
N LEU A 215 -6.12 22.51 6.75
CA LEU A 215 -7.28 21.81 6.22
C LEU A 215 -8.58 22.57 6.49
N ARG A 216 -8.83 22.99 7.74
CA ARG A 216 -10.10 23.62 8.10
C ARG A 216 -10.11 25.13 7.85
N ASN A 217 -9.11 25.88 8.38
CA ASN A 217 -9.14 27.33 8.31
C ASN A 217 -8.81 27.87 6.92
N GLU A 218 -7.77 27.35 6.24
CA GLU A 218 -7.37 27.85 4.92
C GLU A 218 -8.22 27.24 3.78
N TRP A 219 -8.49 25.91 3.83
CA TRP A 219 -9.21 25.24 2.72
C TRP A 219 -10.72 25.20 2.94
N GLY A 220 -11.19 25.43 4.17
CA GLY A 220 -12.63 25.43 4.50
C GLY A 220 -13.24 24.04 4.56
N PHE A 221 -12.47 23.02 4.93
CA PHE A 221 -13.00 21.68 5.11
C PHE A 221 -13.89 21.61 6.35
N ASP A 222 -15.15 21.24 6.17
CA ASP A 222 -16.18 21.12 7.19
C ASP A 222 -16.62 19.66 7.45
N GLY A 223 -15.97 18.71 6.78
CA GLY A 223 -16.22 17.29 6.92
C GLY A 223 -15.52 16.66 8.13
N LEU A 224 -15.61 15.33 8.23
CA LEU A 224 -15.01 14.55 9.30
C LEU A 224 -13.58 14.13 8.96
N VAL A 225 -12.65 14.30 9.89
CA VAL A 225 -11.29 13.74 9.80
C VAL A 225 -11.22 12.44 10.60
N MET A 226 -10.90 11.33 9.94
CA MET A 226 -10.66 10.03 10.59
C MET A 226 -9.18 9.66 10.58
N SER A 227 -8.77 8.80 11.50
CA SER A 227 -7.44 8.19 11.49
C SER A 227 -7.34 7.08 10.44
N ASP A 228 -6.14 6.78 9.96
CA ASP A 228 -5.85 5.47 9.42
C ASP A 228 -5.90 4.41 10.53
N TRP A 229 -6.03 3.13 10.18
CA TRP A 229 -6.30 2.03 11.12
C TRP A 229 -5.13 1.79 12.07
N GLY A 230 -5.31 2.20 13.34
CA GLY A 230 -4.28 2.11 14.37
C GLY A 230 -3.22 3.21 14.32
N ALA A 231 -3.45 4.30 13.60
CA ALA A 231 -2.51 5.41 13.45
C ALA A 231 -2.44 6.36 14.67
N VAL A 232 -3.42 6.27 15.60
CA VAL A 232 -3.49 7.18 16.73
C VAL A 232 -2.47 6.80 17.81
N CYS A 233 -1.63 7.76 18.18
CA CYS A 233 -0.61 7.62 19.21
C CYS A 233 -1.11 8.20 20.55
N ASP A 234 -1.55 9.48 20.54
CA ASP A 234 -2.11 10.18 21.69
C ASP A 234 -3.50 10.71 21.33
N ARG A 235 -4.55 10.01 21.80
CA ARG A 235 -5.94 10.35 21.43
C ARG A 235 -6.38 11.75 21.91
N PRO A 236 -6.14 12.17 23.18
CA PRO A 236 -6.43 13.53 23.62
C PRO A 236 -5.79 14.61 22.75
N LYS A 237 -4.52 14.47 22.41
CA LYS A 237 -3.85 15.41 21.48
C LYS A 237 -4.46 15.39 20.09
N GLY A 238 -4.84 14.20 19.59
CA GLY A 238 -5.53 14.09 18.32
C GLY A 238 -6.86 14.85 18.31
N VAL A 239 -7.67 14.76 19.37
CA VAL A 239 -8.92 15.52 19.52
C VAL A 239 -8.63 17.04 19.49
N GLU A 240 -7.64 17.49 20.26
CA GLU A 240 -7.24 18.89 20.29
C GLU A 240 -6.75 19.38 18.91
N ALA A 241 -6.03 18.53 18.20
CA ALA A 241 -5.50 18.82 16.86
C ALA A 241 -6.54 18.81 15.74
N GLY A 242 -7.78 18.33 15.99
CA GLY A 242 -8.85 18.28 14.98
C GLY A 242 -9.10 16.91 14.34
N LEU A 243 -8.58 15.82 14.92
CA LEU A 243 -8.94 14.46 14.57
C LEU A 243 -10.27 14.09 15.21
N ASP A 244 -11.31 13.89 14.39
CA ASP A 244 -12.68 13.65 14.88
C ASP A 244 -12.91 12.17 15.26
N LEU A 245 -12.48 11.22 14.43
CA LEU A 245 -12.79 9.80 14.59
C LEU A 245 -11.54 8.93 14.57
N GLU A 246 -11.33 8.15 15.62
CA GLU A 246 -10.29 7.11 15.66
C GLU A 246 -10.83 5.77 15.13
N MET A 247 -10.13 5.16 14.19
CA MET A 247 -10.41 3.82 13.66
C MET A 247 -9.19 2.90 13.79
N PRO A 248 -9.37 1.59 13.99
CA PRO A 248 -10.60 0.91 14.41
C PRO A 248 -10.87 1.13 15.91
N THR A 249 -11.85 0.41 16.46
CA THR A 249 -12.10 0.44 17.90
C THR A 249 -10.86 0.07 18.71
N SER A 250 -10.55 0.88 19.72
CA SER A 250 -9.57 0.55 20.76
C SER A 250 -10.19 -0.18 21.97
N SER A 251 -11.46 -0.62 21.82
CA SER A 251 -12.25 -1.25 22.90
C SER A 251 -12.37 -0.38 24.17
N GLY A 252 -12.53 0.91 23.97
CA GLY A 252 -12.72 1.90 25.02
C GLY A 252 -11.44 2.47 25.65
N LEU A 253 -10.25 1.95 25.28
CA LEU A 253 -8.98 2.44 25.84
C LEU A 253 -8.74 3.92 25.52
N SER A 254 -8.91 4.31 24.26
CA SER A 254 -8.75 5.71 23.83
C SER A 254 -9.86 6.61 24.38
N ALA A 255 -11.10 6.12 24.42
CA ALA A 255 -12.22 6.86 25.03
C ALA A 255 -11.95 7.17 26.49
N GLN A 256 -11.44 6.21 27.29
CA GLN A 256 -11.07 6.45 28.69
C GLN A 256 -9.98 7.50 28.83
N LYS A 257 -8.94 7.47 27.95
CA LYS A 257 -7.89 8.50 27.95
C LYS A 257 -8.43 9.90 27.69
N VAL A 258 -9.44 10.03 26.81
CA VAL A 258 -10.12 11.30 26.54
C VAL A 258 -10.90 11.77 27.77
N VAL A 259 -11.68 10.88 28.38
CA VAL A 259 -12.43 11.16 29.64
C VAL A 259 -11.47 11.65 30.72
N ASP A 260 -10.41 10.89 30.98
CA ASP A 260 -9.41 11.23 32.00
C ASP A 260 -8.74 12.59 31.73
N ALA A 261 -8.41 12.87 30.47
CA ALA A 261 -7.77 14.13 30.05
C ALA A 261 -8.72 15.34 30.27
N VAL A 262 -10.01 15.19 30.01
CA VAL A 262 -11.00 16.24 30.28
C VAL A 262 -11.16 16.45 31.79
N ILE A 263 -11.31 15.39 32.56
CA ILE A 263 -11.43 15.48 34.04
C ILE A 263 -10.19 16.13 34.67
N ASP A 264 -9.01 15.77 34.19
CA ASP A 264 -7.73 16.32 34.64
C ASP A 264 -7.47 17.77 34.17
N GLY A 265 -8.34 18.33 33.32
CA GLY A 265 -8.16 19.66 32.71
C GLY A 265 -7.01 19.74 31.69
N LYS A 266 -6.56 18.61 31.18
CA LYS A 266 -5.52 18.51 30.11
C LYS A 266 -6.10 18.68 28.70
N LEU A 267 -7.39 18.39 28.54
CA LEU A 267 -8.14 18.58 27.29
C LEU A 267 -9.38 19.43 27.61
N ASP A 268 -9.55 20.55 26.92
CA ASP A 268 -10.79 21.34 27.01
C ASP A 268 -11.92 20.58 26.28
N GLU A 269 -13.01 20.32 26.99
CA GLU A 269 -14.18 19.57 26.49
C GLU A 269 -14.75 20.16 25.20
N LYS A 270 -14.56 21.46 24.95
CA LYS A 270 -14.99 22.08 23.68
C LYS A 270 -14.40 21.41 22.42
N TYR A 271 -13.16 20.90 22.48
CA TYR A 271 -12.56 20.19 21.34
C TYR A 271 -13.22 18.84 21.10
N LEU A 272 -13.61 18.17 22.20
CA LEU A 272 -14.40 16.94 22.12
C LEU A 272 -15.79 17.22 21.55
N ASP A 273 -16.45 18.30 21.96
CA ASP A 273 -17.76 18.71 21.43
C ASP A 273 -17.70 19.00 19.93
N ILE A 274 -16.63 19.63 19.43
CA ILE A 274 -16.41 19.87 18.01
C ILE A 274 -16.25 18.54 17.25
N ALA A 275 -15.44 17.63 17.73
CA ALA A 275 -15.26 16.31 17.12
C ALA A 275 -16.59 15.52 17.07
N VAL A 276 -17.34 15.52 18.19
CA VAL A 276 -18.67 14.90 18.27
C VAL A 276 -19.66 15.57 17.28
N GLU A 277 -19.61 16.90 17.15
CA GLU A 277 -20.45 17.61 16.15
C GLU A 277 -20.18 17.11 14.73
N HIS A 278 -18.91 16.92 14.33
CA HIS A 278 -18.56 16.40 13.02
C HIS A 278 -19.04 14.95 12.83
N VAL A 279 -18.88 14.10 13.85
CA VAL A 279 -19.40 12.72 13.81
C VAL A 279 -20.92 12.72 13.65
N LEU A 280 -21.64 13.49 14.46
CA LEU A 280 -23.10 13.55 14.40
C LEU A 280 -23.63 14.13 13.08
N LYS A 281 -22.97 15.15 12.52
CA LYS A 281 -23.31 15.68 11.20
C LYS A 281 -23.17 14.62 10.11
N LEU A 282 -22.09 13.84 10.16
CA LEU A 282 -21.86 12.76 9.21
C LEU A 282 -22.92 11.65 9.36
N VAL A 283 -23.18 11.22 10.59
CA VAL A 283 -24.20 10.20 10.89
C VAL A 283 -25.59 10.71 10.44
N ASP A 284 -25.94 11.96 10.74
CA ASP A 284 -27.23 12.53 10.31
C ASP A 284 -27.36 12.62 8.78
N LYS A 285 -26.30 13.00 8.07
CA LYS A 285 -26.27 13.05 6.61
C LYS A 285 -26.67 11.70 5.98
N TYR A 286 -26.24 10.59 6.55
CA TYR A 286 -26.46 9.26 5.97
C TYR A 286 -27.69 8.55 6.52
N THR A 287 -28.13 8.89 7.74
CA THR A 287 -29.24 8.22 8.43
C THR A 287 -30.47 9.11 8.66
N GLY A 288 -30.29 10.46 8.67
CA GLY A 288 -31.35 11.42 8.95
C GLY A 288 -31.95 11.27 10.33
N PHE A 289 -31.20 10.82 11.30
CA PHE A 289 -31.72 10.50 12.65
C PHE A 289 -32.26 11.72 13.40
N THR A 290 -31.84 12.93 13.03
CA THR A 290 -32.39 14.17 13.61
C THR A 290 -33.76 14.52 13.07
N ASN A 291 -34.17 13.97 11.92
CA ASN A 291 -35.46 14.23 11.28
C ASN A 291 -36.55 13.33 11.85
N ALA A 292 -37.71 13.90 12.23
CA ALA A 292 -38.84 13.14 12.76
C ALA A 292 -39.41 12.09 11.78
N THR A 293 -39.10 12.22 10.48
CA THR A 293 -39.53 11.30 9.42
C THR A 293 -38.44 10.31 8.98
N GLY A 294 -37.22 10.40 9.59
CA GLY A 294 -36.06 9.66 9.12
C GLY A 294 -35.57 10.13 7.73
N VAL A 295 -34.47 9.55 7.25
CA VAL A 295 -34.17 9.58 5.81
C VAL A 295 -35.22 8.71 5.13
N ALA A 296 -35.85 9.21 4.07
CA ALA A 296 -36.69 8.37 3.21
C ALA A 296 -35.89 7.09 2.89
N GLU A 297 -36.52 5.92 3.10
CA GLU A 297 -35.87 4.66 2.73
C GLU A 297 -35.28 4.82 1.32
N LYS A 298 -33.95 4.79 1.23
CA LYS A 298 -33.30 4.85 -0.08
C LYS A 298 -33.75 3.60 -0.85
N GLU A 299 -34.33 3.78 -2.02
CA GLU A 299 -34.64 2.65 -2.90
C GLU A 299 -33.41 1.73 -2.97
N PRO A 300 -33.58 0.42 -2.84
CA PRO A 300 -32.45 -0.52 -2.92
C PRO A 300 -31.67 -0.26 -4.21
N ALA A 301 -30.41 0.03 -4.09
CA ALA A 301 -29.57 0.21 -5.27
C ALA A 301 -29.47 -1.12 -6.02
N VAL A 302 -29.86 -1.10 -7.29
CA VAL A 302 -29.63 -2.22 -8.19
C VAL A 302 -28.32 -1.96 -8.91
N PHE A 303 -27.36 -2.88 -8.78
CA PHE A 303 -26.17 -2.84 -9.60
C PHE A 303 -26.08 -4.10 -10.50
N ASP A 304 -25.67 -3.87 -11.74
CA ASP A 304 -25.56 -4.92 -12.75
C ASP A 304 -24.08 -5.27 -12.97
N ARG A 305 -23.61 -6.33 -12.30
CA ARG A 305 -22.22 -6.78 -12.40
C ARG A 305 -21.78 -7.07 -13.84
N VAL A 306 -22.69 -7.40 -14.74
CA VAL A 306 -22.36 -7.64 -16.15
C VAL A 306 -22.15 -6.34 -16.90
N ALA A 307 -22.98 -5.33 -16.66
CA ALA A 307 -22.80 -4.00 -17.21
C ALA A 307 -21.56 -3.33 -16.63
N ASP A 308 -21.35 -3.42 -15.32
CA ASP A 308 -20.23 -2.82 -14.62
C ASP A 308 -18.89 -3.48 -15.03
N HIS A 309 -18.86 -4.79 -15.28
CA HIS A 309 -17.72 -5.45 -15.90
C HIS A 309 -17.38 -4.92 -17.31
N LYS A 310 -18.39 -4.58 -18.13
CA LYS A 310 -18.15 -3.95 -19.44
C LYS A 310 -17.55 -2.55 -19.29
N ASP A 311 -18.00 -1.79 -18.29
CA ASP A 311 -17.40 -0.50 -17.96
C ASP A 311 -15.97 -0.67 -17.44
N ALA A 312 -15.70 -1.67 -16.59
CA ALA A 312 -14.34 -2.00 -16.13
C ALA A 312 -13.42 -2.34 -17.31
N ARG A 313 -13.90 -3.14 -18.29
CA ARG A 313 -13.16 -3.44 -19.53
C ARG A 313 -12.89 -2.17 -20.34
N ARG A 314 -13.88 -1.27 -20.50
CA ARG A 314 -13.70 -0.02 -21.21
C ARG A 314 -12.65 0.86 -20.53
N ILE A 315 -12.73 1.03 -19.21
CA ILE A 315 -11.77 1.83 -18.45
C ILE A 315 -10.37 1.20 -18.51
N ALA A 316 -10.26 -0.13 -18.42
CA ALA A 316 -8.98 -0.83 -18.55
C ALA A 316 -8.31 -0.62 -19.90
N ARG A 317 -9.07 -0.58 -21.02
CA ARG A 317 -8.52 -0.21 -22.33
C ARG A 317 -7.93 1.20 -22.37
N GLU A 318 -8.59 2.14 -21.68
CA GLU A 318 -8.16 3.53 -21.62
C GLU A 318 -6.99 3.73 -20.65
N ALA A 319 -6.80 2.82 -19.70
CA ALA A 319 -5.74 2.82 -18.67
C ALA A 319 -4.40 2.29 -19.19
N MET A 320 -4.44 1.39 -20.17
CA MET A 320 -3.22 0.76 -20.70
C MET A 320 -2.48 1.70 -21.64
N VAL A 321 -1.14 1.72 -21.52
CA VAL A 321 -0.26 2.64 -22.24
C VAL A 321 0.60 1.90 -23.23
N LEU A 322 0.49 2.23 -24.51
CA LEU A 322 1.41 1.75 -25.53
C LEU A 322 2.71 2.56 -25.46
N LEU A 323 3.76 1.94 -24.87
CA LEU A 323 5.04 2.63 -24.64
C LEU A 323 5.93 2.64 -25.88
N LYS A 324 5.92 1.54 -26.64
CA LYS A 324 6.71 1.36 -27.88
C LYS A 324 5.90 0.55 -28.89
N ASN A 325 5.99 0.89 -30.18
CA ASN A 325 5.44 0.09 -31.27
C ASN A 325 6.18 0.38 -32.60
N GLU A 326 6.93 -0.57 -33.07
CA GLU A 326 7.65 -0.52 -34.35
C GLU A 326 6.85 -1.21 -35.46
N GLY A 327 5.53 -1.12 -35.41
CA GLY A 327 4.60 -1.60 -36.45
C GLY A 327 4.19 -3.08 -36.31
N VAL A 328 4.52 -3.74 -35.18
CA VAL A 328 4.08 -5.12 -34.90
C VAL A 328 2.63 -5.16 -34.39
N LEU A 329 2.17 -4.11 -33.76
CA LEU A 329 0.78 -3.97 -33.30
C LEU A 329 0.00 -3.00 -34.20
N PRO A 330 -1.30 -3.25 -34.46
CA PRO A 330 -2.10 -4.38 -33.96
C PRO A 330 -1.77 -5.71 -34.66
N LEU A 331 -1.96 -6.84 -33.95
CA LEU A 331 -1.69 -8.18 -34.43
C LEU A 331 -2.65 -8.58 -35.59
N ASN A 332 -2.13 -9.31 -36.53
CA ASN A 332 -2.96 -9.93 -37.57
C ASN A 332 -3.44 -11.32 -37.10
N LYS A 333 -4.73 -11.58 -37.27
CA LYS A 333 -5.37 -12.84 -36.83
C LYS A 333 -4.89 -14.08 -37.61
N GLU A 334 -4.32 -13.89 -38.79
CA GLU A 334 -3.77 -14.96 -39.65
C GLU A 334 -2.35 -15.41 -39.22
N GLN A 335 -1.69 -14.65 -38.34
CA GLN A 335 -0.37 -14.96 -37.83
C GLN A 335 -0.40 -16.13 -36.85
N LYS A 336 0.67 -16.91 -36.80
CA LYS A 336 0.95 -17.84 -35.70
C LYS A 336 1.43 -17.07 -34.48
N ILE A 337 0.55 -16.93 -33.51
CA ILE A 337 0.79 -16.14 -32.30
C ILE A 337 1.13 -17.07 -31.14
N LEU A 338 2.23 -16.78 -30.45
CA LEU A 338 2.63 -17.46 -29.22
C LEU A 338 2.48 -16.51 -28.03
N PHE A 339 1.70 -16.89 -27.02
CA PHE A 339 1.66 -16.23 -25.72
C PHE A 339 2.65 -16.91 -24.77
N VAL A 340 3.50 -16.12 -24.12
CA VAL A 340 4.51 -16.58 -23.17
C VAL A 340 4.29 -15.88 -21.83
N GLY A 341 4.50 -16.63 -20.76
CA GLY A 341 4.37 -16.13 -19.38
C GLY A 341 3.06 -16.57 -18.71
N GLU A 342 3.16 -16.89 -17.41
CA GLU A 342 2.02 -17.36 -16.64
C GLU A 342 0.93 -16.28 -16.48
N PHE A 343 1.29 -14.99 -16.52
CA PHE A 343 0.33 -13.89 -16.49
C PHE A 343 -0.65 -13.88 -17.67
N ALA A 344 -0.33 -14.52 -18.79
CA ALA A 344 -1.27 -14.71 -19.90
C ALA A 344 -2.52 -15.51 -19.48
N LYS A 345 -2.38 -16.43 -18.52
CA LYS A 345 -3.46 -17.30 -18.00
C LYS A 345 -3.91 -16.93 -16.59
N LYS A 346 -3.00 -16.38 -15.77
CA LYS A 346 -3.25 -15.93 -14.41
C LYS A 346 -2.77 -14.49 -14.26
N PRO A 347 -3.52 -13.50 -14.78
CA PRO A 347 -3.07 -12.12 -14.79
C PRO A 347 -2.96 -11.58 -13.36
N ARG A 348 -1.92 -10.78 -13.08
CA ARG A 348 -1.89 -9.92 -11.93
C ARG A 348 -2.75 -8.70 -12.21
N ILE A 349 -3.90 -8.59 -11.55
CA ILE A 349 -4.93 -7.60 -11.87
C ILE A 349 -5.03 -6.45 -10.87
N GLN A 350 -4.46 -6.61 -9.68
CA GLN A 350 -4.52 -5.67 -8.57
C GLN A 350 -3.31 -5.84 -7.64
N GLY A 351 -3.11 -4.91 -6.71
CA GLY A 351 -2.09 -4.99 -5.68
C GLY A 351 -2.55 -5.69 -4.42
N GLY A 352 -1.63 -5.86 -3.47
CA GLY A 352 -1.89 -6.47 -2.16
C GLY A 352 -2.16 -5.44 -1.07
N GLY A 353 -2.88 -5.84 -0.03
CA GLY A 353 -3.18 -5.00 1.14
C GLY A 353 -4.66 -4.60 1.23
N SER A 354 -4.93 -3.47 1.88
CA SER A 354 -6.29 -2.98 2.16
C SER A 354 -7.12 -2.72 0.90
N SER A 355 -6.50 -2.46 -0.23
CA SER A 355 -7.18 -2.23 -1.52
C SER A 355 -7.50 -3.51 -2.30
N HIS A 356 -7.24 -4.71 -1.76
CA HIS A 356 -7.49 -5.97 -2.46
C HIS A 356 -8.97 -6.32 -2.55
N ILE A 357 -9.47 -6.58 -3.76
CA ILE A 357 -10.89 -6.84 -4.05
C ILE A 357 -11.13 -8.33 -4.32
N ASN A 358 -12.18 -8.90 -3.73
CA ASN A 358 -12.67 -10.22 -4.08
C ASN A 358 -13.49 -10.11 -5.37
N CYS A 359 -12.83 -10.35 -6.50
CA CYS A 359 -13.40 -10.09 -7.82
C CYS A 359 -14.62 -10.96 -8.15
N THR A 360 -15.57 -10.39 -8.88
CA THR A 360 -16.74 -11.14 -9.37
C THR A 360 -16.34 -12.22 -10.35
N ARG A 361 -15.37 -11.93 -11.21
CA ARG A 361 -14.75 -12.84 -12.19
C ARG A 361 -13.42 -12.29 -12.68
N ILE A 362 -12.58 -13.14 -13.20
CA ILE A 362 -11.33 -12.75 -13.86
C ILE A 362 -11.28 -13.48 -15.21
N ILE A 363 -11.08 -12.73 -16.28
CA ILE A 363 -10.89 -13.30 -17.63
C ILE A 363 -9.46 -13.04 -18.06
N SER A 364 -8.72 -14.11 -18.33
CA SER A 364 -7.32 -14.03 -18.75
C SER A 364 -7.18 -13.61 -20.23
N ALA A 365 -6.01 -13.09 -20.59
CA ALA A 365 -5.72 -12.78 -21.98
C ALA A 365 -5.75 -14.03 -22.87
N TYR A 366 -5.29 -15.16 -22.34
CA TYR A 366 -5.34 -16.43 -23.06
C TYR A 366 -6.78 -16.87 -23.38
N GLU A 367 -7.70 -16.78 -22.43
CA GLU A 367 -9.13 -17.07 -22.65
C GLU A 367 -9.78 -16.07 -23.61
N ALA A 368 -9.49 -14.77 -23.42
CA ALA A 368 -10.04 -13.71 -24.26
C ALA A 368 -9.60 -13.82 -25.72
N SER A 369 -8.36 -14.25 -26.00
CA SER A 369 -7.79 -14.38 -27.36
C SER A 369 -8.55 -15.37 -28.23
N ALA A 370 -9.19 -16.40 -27.62
CA ALA A 370 -9.99 -17.38 -28.33
C ALA A 370 -11.16 -16.80 -29.14
N ARG A 371 -11.56 -15.54 -28.83
CA ARG A 371 -12.59 -14.80 -29.59
C ARG A 371 -12.05 -14.25 -30.93
N HIS A 372 -10.75 -14.20 -31.09
CA HIS A 372 -10.06 -13.60 -32.25
C HIS A 372 -9.35 -14.65 -33.11
N THR A 373 -8.51 -15.45 -32.51
CA THR A 373 -7.75 -16.52 -33.17
C THR A 373 -7.25 -17.52 -32.12
N LYS A 374 -6.82 -18.69 -32.56
CA LYS A 374 -6.14 -19.67 -31.71
C LYS A 374 -4.69 -19.20 -31.51
N VAL A 375 -4.30 -19.01 -30.24
CA VAL A 375 -2.93 -18.71 -29.85
C VAL A 375 -2.25 -19.93 -29.25
N ASP A 376 -0.98 -20.14 -29.54
CA ASP A 376 -0.16 -21.11 -28.82
C ASP A 376 0.30 -20.53 -27.47
N TYR A 377 0.73 -21.40 -26.56
CA TYR A 377 1.13 -21.00 -25.22
C TYR A 377 2.42 -21.70 -24.76
N ALA A 378 3.28 -20.96 -24.08
CA ALA A 378 4.38 -21.48 -23.29
C ALA A 378 4.44 -20.78 -21.94
N LYS A 379 4.66 -21.54 -20.84
CA LYS A 379 4.74 -20.93 -19.51
C LYS A 379 5.97 -20.01 -19.39
N GLY A 380 7.12 -20.43 -19.85
CA GLY A 380 8.39 -19.68 -19.87
C GLY A 380 9.01 -19.43 -18.49
N PHE A 381 8.21 -18.95 -17.52
CA PHE A 381 8.61 -18.64 -16.15
C PHE A 381 7.42 -18.67 -15.19
N SER A 382 7.68 -18.71 -13.87
CA SER A 382 6.65 -18.57 -12.84
C SER A 382 6.23 -17.10 -12.67
N ALA A 383 4.93 -16.85 -12.46
CA ALA A 383 4.38 -15.56 -12.11
C ALA A 383 4.53 -15.22 -10.62
N PHE A 384 4.90 -16.17 -9.77
CA PHE A 384 4.85 -16.04 -8.32
C PHE A 384 6.23 -15.92 -7.66
N GLU A 385 7.30 -16.32 -8.36
CA GLU A 385 8.66 -16.35 -7.79
C GLU A 385 9.72 -16.01 -8.83
N ASP A 386 10.83 -15.43 -8.38
CA ASP A 386 12.01 -15.17 -9.24
C ASP A 386 12.97 -16.36 -9.24
N LYS A 387 12.51 -17.49 -9.77
CA LYS A 387 13.33 -18.69 -9.93
C LYS A 387 13.53 -19.02 -11.40
N ILE A 388 14.78 -19.13 -11.81
CA ILE A 388 15.13 -19.51 -13.16
C ILE A 388 14.81 -20.99 -13.35
N ASP A 389 13.98 -21.29 -14.33
CA ASP A 389 13.68 -22.65 -14.81
C ASP A 389 14.15 -22.78 -16.27
N ASP A 390 15.24 -23.54 -16.44
CA ASP A 390 15.87 -23.70 -17.76
C ASP A 390 15.02 -24.48 -18.74
N GLU A 391 14.19 -25.41 -18.28
CA GLU A 391 13.34 -26.22 -19.17
C GLU A 391 12.15 -25.39 -19.68
N LEU A 392 11.49 -24.62 -18.79
CA LEU A 392 10.45 -23.69 -19.20
C LEU A 392 10.97 -22.62 -20.16
N ALA A 393 12.17 -22.08 -19.89
CA ALA A 393 12.79 -21.10 -20.76
C ALA A 393 13.13 -21.68 -22.14
N LYS A 394 13.72 -22.89 -22.20
CA LYS A 394 14.04 -23.59 -23.46
C LYS A 394 12.79 -23.90 -24.27
N GLU A 395 11.70 -24.39 -23.63
CA GLU A 395 10.44 -24.65 -24.30
C GLU A 395 9.90 -23.37 -24.97
N ALA A 396 9.85 -22.25 -24.21
CA ALA A 396 9.37 -20.99 -24.73
C ALA A 396 10.19 -20.47 -25.91
N ILE A 397 11.54 -20.51 -25.81
CA ILE A 397 12.46 -20.10 -26.88
C ILE A 397 12.33 -20.99 -28.12
N GLN A 398 12.15 -22.30 -27.96
CA GLN A 398 11.96 -23.20 -29.08
C GLN A 398 10.63 -22.92 -29.80
N LYS A 399 9.51 -22.75 -29.09
CA LYS A 399 8.23 -22.38 -29.69
C LYS A 399 8.25 -21.00 -30.35
N ALA A 400 9.02 -20.06 -29.81
CA ALA A 400 9.17 -18.72 -30.37
C ALA A 400 9.77 -18.72 -31.80
N LYS A 401 10.66 -19.69 -32.14
CA LYS A 401 11.23 -19.83 -33.50
C LYS A 401 10.18 -20.21 -34.53
N GLU A 402 9.08 -20.83 -34.14
CA GLU A 402 8.04 -21.34 -35.02
C GLU A 402 6.85 -20.37 -35.16
N ALA A 403 6.81 -19.34 -34.32
CA ALA A 403 5.78 -18.31 -34.30
C ALA A 403 6.11 -17.16 -35.26
N ASP A 404 5.09 -16.50 -35.82
CA ASP A 404 5.25 -15.26 -36.59
C ASP A 404 5.41 -14.04 -35.67
N VAL A 405 4.81 -14.12 -34.46
CA VAL A 405 4.89 -13.10 -33.44
C VAL A 405 4.75 -13.72 -32.02
N VAL A 406 5.52 -13.18 -31.08
CA VAL A 406 5.46 -13.61 -29.67
C VAL A 406 4.98 -12.46 -28.80
N VAL A 407 4.01 -12.73 -27.92
CA VAL A 407 3.55 -11.80 -26.89
C VAL A 407 3.93 -12.36 -25.52
N ILE A 408 4.81 -11.65 -24.81
CA ILE A 408 5.32 -12.04 -23.48
C ILE A 408 4.56 -11.26 -22.42
N PHE A 409 3.87 -11.97 -21.53
CA PHE A 409 3.15 -11.39 -20.40
C PHE A 409 4.04 -11.42 -19.16
N ALA A 410 4.66 -10.29 -18.87
CA ALA A 410 5.65 -10.12 -17.81
C ALA A 410 5.19 -9.07 -16.78
N GLY A 411 5.99 -8.80 -15.76
CA GLY A 411 5.70 -7.78 -14.74
C GLY A 411 6.13 -8.22 -13.34
N LEU A 412 5.62 -7.54 -12.33
CA LEU A 412 5.97 -7.82 -10.94
C LEU A 412 5.02 -8.85 -10.32
N PRO A 413 5.53 -9.92 -9.70
CA PRO A 413 4.75 -10.76 -8.79
C PRO A 413 4.23 -9.97 -7.58
N ASP A 414 3.16 -10.44 -6.94
CA ASP A 414 2.57 -9.81 -5.75
C ASP A 414 3.60 -9.61 -4.62
N VAL A 415 4.57 -10.51 -4.50
CA VAL A 415 5.64 -10.45 -3.50
C VAL A 415 6.65 -9.32 -3.72
N PHE A 416 6.64 -8.67 -4.88
CA PHE A 416 7.54 -7.55 -5.18
C PHE A 416 6.94 -6.19 -4.82
N GLU A 417 5.61 -6.08 -4.78
CA GLU A 417 4.91 -4.82 -4.66
C GLU A 417 3.58 -5.01 -3.92
N SER A 418 3.42 -4.42 -2.74
CA SER A 418 2.23 -4.53 -1.90
C SER A 418 2.23 -3.44 -0.84
N GLU A 419 1.09 -3.15 -0.26
CA GLU A 419 1.01 -2.46 1.03
C GLU A 419 1.81 -3.23 2.09
N GLY A 420 2.47 -2.51 3.00
CA GLY A 420 3.23 -3.03 4.12
C GLY A 420 4.74 -3.15 3.92
N TYR A 421 5.24 -2.98 2.68
CA TYR A 421 6.68 -2.95 2.40
C TYR A 421 7.00 -2.25 1.08
N ASP A 422 8.19 -1.66 1.01
CA ASP A 422 8.72 -1.04 -0.20
C ASP A 422 9.52 -2.05 -1.02
N ARG A 423 9.59 -1.82 -2.33
CA ARG A 423 10.46 -2.55 -3.24
C ARG A 423 11.93 -2.27 -2.91
N LYS A 424 12.79 -3.28 -3.05
CA LYS A 424 14.25 -3.13 -2.84
C LYS A 424 14.97 -2.57 -4.06
N HIS A 425 14.39 -2.69 -5.24
CA HIS A 425 14.97 -2.29 -6.51
C HIS A 425 13.90 -2.20 -7.61
N MET A 426 14.21 -1.52 -8.70
CA MET A 426 13.33 -1.42 -9.88
C MET A 426 13.40 -2.63 -10.83
N ARG A 427 14.31 -3.57 -10.60
CA ARG A 427 14.48 -4.72 -11.50
C ARG A 427 13.24 -5.58 -11.54
N MET A 428 12.91 -6.06 -12.74
CA MET A 428 11.99 -7.17 -12.93
C MET A 428 12.64 -8.49 -12.47
N PRO A 429 11.84 -9.55 -12.22
CA PRO A 429 12.37 -10.88 -11.95
C PRO A 429 13.40 -11.33 -13.00
N GLN A 430 14.49 -11.93 -12.54
CA GLN A 430 15.57 -12.37 -13.46
C GLN A 430 15.12 -13.49 -14.39
N CYS A 431 14.23 -14.38 -13.90
CA CYS A 431 13.64 -15.44 -14.72
C CYS A 431 12.89 -14.87 -15.94
N GLN A 432 12.16 -13.76 -15.77
CA GLN A 432 11.45 -13.08 -16.86
C GLN A 432 12.43 -12.41 -17.82
N ASN A 433 13.40 -11.63 -17.33
CA ASN A 433 14.41 -10.97 -18.15
C ASN A 433 15.21 -11.97 -19.01
N ARG A 434 15.52 -13.16 -18.44
CA ARG A 434 16.19 -14.22 -19.16
C ARG A 434 15.37 -14.75 -20.34
N VAL A 435 14.08 -14.99 -20.14
CA VAL A 435 13.19 -15.50 -21.19
C VAL A 435 12.99 -14.44 -22.27
N ILE A 436 12.78 -13.17 -21.91
CA ILE A 436 12.64 -12.07 -22.87
C ILE A 436 13.88 -12.02 -23.77
N ARG A 437 15.09 -11.95 -23.20
CA ARG A 437 16.35 -11.94 -23.97
C ARG A 437 16.54 -13.18 -24.85
N GLY A 438 16.16 -14.36 -24.33
CA GLY A 438 16.25 -15.59 -25.11
C GLY A 438 15.30 -15.63 -26.30
N ILE A 439 14.11 -15.05 -26.15
CA ILE A 439 13.12 -14.97 -27.24
C ILE A 439 13.52 -13.91 -28.27
N THR A 440 13.89 -12.70 -27.85
CA THR A 440 14.30 -11.63 -28.79
C THR A 440 15.49 -12.01 -29.63
N ALA A 441 16.40 -12.86 -29.11
CA ALA A 441 17.54 -13.39 -29.88
C ALA A 441 17.14 -14.32 -31.06
N VAL A 442 15.89 -14.85 -31.05
CA VAL A 442 15.45 -15.82 -32.10
C VAL A 442 14.17 -15.37 -32.82
N GLN A 443 13.46 -14.40 -32.28
CA GLN A 443 12.18 -13.88 -32.81
C GLN A 443 12.14 -12.35 -32.66
N PRO A 444 12.37 -11.59 -33.76
CA PRO A 444 12.34 -10.12 -33.70
C PRO A 444 10.95 -9.56 -33.42
N ASN A 445 9.88 -10.19 -33.94
CA ASN A 445 8.52 -9.73 -33.74
C ASN A 445 8.04 -10.07 -32.31
N THR A 446 8.65 -9.43 -31.33
CA THR A 446 8.34 -9.64 -29.92
C THR A 446 7.62 -8.44 -29.33
N VAL A 447 6.51 -8.70 -28.66
CA VAL A 447 5.71 -7.76 -27.87
C VAL A 447 5.82 -8.13 -26.41
N VAL A 448 6.01 -7.15 -25.53
CA VAL A 448 5.96 -7.35 -24.09
C VAL A 448 4.76 -6.61 -23.51
N VAL A 449 3.92 -7.33 -22.76
CA VAL A 449 2.81 -6.79 -21.96
C VAL A 449 3.23 -6.81 -20.50
N LEU A 450 3.21 -5.65 -19.85
CA LEU A 450 3.68 -5.47 -18.48
C LEU A 450 2.51 -5.39 -17.50
N HIS A 451 2.63 -6.11 -16.37
CA HIS A 451 1.70 -6.09 -15.26
C HIS A 451 2.42 -5.66 -13.98
N ASN A 452 2.48 -4.35 -13.72
CA ASN A 452 3.12 -3.73 -12.56
C ASN A 452 2.38 -2.47 -12.13
N GLY A 453 2.52 -2.07 -10.87
CA GLY A 453 1.87 -0.86 -10.33
C GLY A 453 2.79 0.36 -10.29
N SER A 454 4.08 0.17 -10.61
CA SER A 454 5.11 1.22 -10.56
C SER A 454 6.23 0.93 -11.57
N PRO A 455 7.08 1.91 -11.93
CA PRO A 455 8.11 1.75 -12.93
C PRO A 455 9.05 0.57 -12.70
N VAL A 456 9.42 -0.11 -13.77
CA VAL A 456 10.39 -1.23 -13.77
C VAL A 456 11.54 -0.97 -14.72
N SER A 457 12.71 -1.52 -14.41
CA SER A 457 13.86 -1.48 -15.34
C SER A 457 13.66 -2.47 -16.48
N MET A 458 13.80 -2.00 -17.71
CA MET A 458 13.61 -2.78 -18.95
C MET A 458 14.89 -2.81 -19.79
N PRO A 459 15.92 -3.59 -19.39
CA PRO A 459 17.20 -3.61 -20.10
C PRO A 459 17.12 -4.22 -21.50
N TRP A 460 15.97 -4.66 -21.92
CA TRP A 460 15.62 -5.24 -23.21
C TRP A 460 14.67 -4.35 -24.03
N ALA A 461 14.40 -3.12 -23.59
CA ALA A 461 13.42 -2.24 -24.23
C ALA A 461 13.72 -1.97 -25.71
N ASP A 462 15.01 -1.90 -26.07
CA ASP A 462 15.45 -1.71 -27.46
C ASP A 462 15.34 -2.99 -28.29
N ASP A 463 15.37 -4.18 -27.67
CA ASP A 463 15.37 -5.48 -28.34
C ASP A 463 13.96 -5.97 -28.74
N VAL A 464 12.89 -5.30 -28.30
CA VAL A 464 11.49 -5.68 -28.57
C VAL A 464 10.78 -4.67 -29.48
N ASN A 465 9.87 -5.15 -30.33
CA ASN A 465 9.16 -4.28 -31.27
C ASN A 465 7.99 -3.52 -30.68
N ALA A 466 7.40 -4.00 -29.58
CA ALA A 466 6.36 -3.26 -28.87
C ALA A 466 6.35 -3.56 -27.37
N ILE A 467 5.94 -2.55 -26.59
CA ILE A 467 5.74 -2.63 -25.15
C ILE A 467 4.38 -2.02 -24.81
N LEU A 468 3.53 -2.82 -24.18
CA LEU A 468 2.24 -2.38 -23.65
C LEU A 468 2.28 -2.44 -22.12
N GLU A 469 2.23 -1.29 -21.45
CA GLU A 469 2.06 -1.21 -20.00
C GLU A 469 0.59 -1.40 -19.68
N ALA A 470 0.23 -2.57 -19.18
CA ALA A 470 -1.14 -2.89 -18.80
C ALA A 470 -1.47 -2.50 -17.36
N TYR A 471 -0.48 -2.09 -16.58
CA TYR A 471 -0.63 -1.83 -15.16
C TYR A 471 -1.34 -3.00 -14.43
N LEU A 472 -2.06 -2.72 -13.37
CA LEU A 472 -2.94 -3.64 -12.67
C LEU A 472 -4.38 -3.33 -13.10
N GLY A 473 -4.80 -3.97 -14.19
CA GLY A 473 -5.95 -3.55 -14.99
C GLY A 473 -7.34 -4.01 -14.49
N GLY A 474 -7.44 -4.55 -13.25
CA GLY A 474 -8.71 -5.04 -12.70
C GLY A 474 -9.18 -6.36 -13.32
N GLU A 475 -10.42 -6.75 -13.00
CA GLU A 475 -10.98 -8.07 -13.38
C GLU A 475 -11.11 -8.29 -14.90
N ALA A 476 -11.21 -7.21 -15.68
CA ALA A 476 -11.34 -7.23 -17.15
C ALA A 476 -10.00 -7.00 -17.89
N SER A 477 -8.86 -7.04 -17.17
CA SER A 477 -7.53 -6.74 -17.70
C SER A 477 -7.19 -7.59 -18.92
N GLY A 478 -7.40 -8.90 -18.86
CA GLY A 478 -7.06 -9.81 -19.96
C GLY A 478 -7.86 -9.53 -21.24
N GLU A 479 -9.15 -9.20 -21.12
CA GLU A 479 -9.98 -8.81 -22.26
C GLU A 479 -9.51 -7.48 -22.85
N ALA A 480 -9.19 -6.49 -21.99
CA ALA A 480 -8.71 -5.18 -22.42
C ALA A 480 -7.37 -5.27 -23.16
N VAL A 481 -6.40 -6.05 -22.64
CA VAL A 481 -5.13 -6.34 -23.33
C VAL A 481 -5.37 -6.90 -24.72
N VAL A 482 -6.23 -7.92 -24.84
CA VAL A 482 -6.53 -8.57 -26.12
C VAL A 482 -7.19 -7.61 -27.10
N ASP A 483 -8.12 -6.74 -26.62
CA ASP A 483 -8.74 -5.73 -27.46
C ASP A 483 -7.71 -4.75 -28.07
N LEU A 484 -6.71 -4.36 -27.30
CA LEU A 484 -5.62 -3.52 -27.76
C LEU A 484 -4.70 -4.29 -28.70
N LEU A 485 -4.25 -5.48 -28.33
CA LEU A 485 -3.37 -6.30 -29.16
C LEU A 485 -3.92 -6.54 -30.56
N PHE A 486 -5.24 -6.76 -30.72
CA PHE A 486 -5.90 -7.04 -31.99
C PHE A 486 -6.55 -5.82 -32.66
N GLY A 487 -6.33 -4.62 -32.12
CA GLY A 487 -6.85 -3.38 -32.68
C GLY A 487 -8.39 -3.24 -32.63
N VAL A 488 -9.06 -3.98 -31.71
CA VAL A 488 -10.47 -3.78 -31.41
C VAL A 488 -10.70 -2.43 -30.73
N ALA A 489 -9.70 -2.01 -29.96
CA ALA A 489 -9.60 -0.66 -29.38
C ALA A 489 -8.22 -0.08 -29.73
N ASN A 490 -8.15 1.24 -29.84
CA ASN A 490 -6.93 1.97 -30.05
C ASN A 490 -6.36 2.42 -28.69
N PRO A 491 -5.07 2.13 -28.36
CA PRO A 491 -4.46 2.64 -27.14
C PRO A 491 -4.59 4.16 -27.01
N SER A 492 -4.93 4.63 -25.80
CA SER A 492 -5.11 6.06 -25.55
C SER A 492 -4.63 6.47 -24.15
N GLY A 493 -4.13 5.53 -23.36
CA GLY A 493 -3.52 5.80 -22.07
C GLY A 493 -2.21 6.56 -22.20
N LYS A 494 -1.89 7.39 -21.21
CA LYS A 494 -0.64 8.14 -21.09
C LYS A 494 -0.06 7.92 -19.69
N LEU A 495 1.27 7.81 -19.58
CA LEU A 495 1.93 7.65 -18.29
C LEU A 495 1.59 8.79 -17.33
N ALA A 496 1.20 8.45 -16.12
CA ALA A 496 0.98 9.41 -15.03
C ALA A 496 2.23 9.57 -14.13
N GLU A 497 3.33 8.97 -14.54
CA GLU A 497 4.63 8.99 -13.87
C GLU A 497 5.74 8.76 -14.89
N THR A 498 6.92 9.28 -14.60
CA THR A 498 8.12 9.07 -15.42
C THR A 498 8.69 7.67 -15.18
N PHE A 499 9.10 6.97 -16.23
CA PHE A 499 9.86 5.73 -16.14
C PHE A 499 11.36 6.05 -16.29
N PRO A 500 12.15 6.11 -15.21
CA PRO A 500 13.58 6.36 -15.28
C PRO A 500 14.33 5.14 -15.82
N ASN A 501 15.53 5.34 -16.37
CA ASN A 501 16.38 4.26 -16.84
C ASN A 501 16.85 3.36 -15.69
N THR A 502 17.31 3.96 -14.62
CA THR A 502 17.75 3.24 -13.40
C THR A 502 17.26 3.91 -12.13
N LEU A 503 17.29 3.16 -11.02
CA LEU A 503 16.92 3.71 -9.71
C LEU A 503 17.85 4.88 -9.29
N LYS A 504 19.11 4.85 -9.71
CA LYS A 504 20.08 5.93 -9.39
C LYS A 504 19.74 7.27 -10.02
N ASP A 505 18.94 7.23 -11.08
CA ASP A 505 18.52 8.46 -11.79
C ASP A 505 17.35 9.16 -11.08
N THR A 506 16.77 8.53 -10.03
CA THR A 506 15.64 9.12 -9.30
C THR A 506 16.10 10.23 -8.36
N PRO A 507 15.33 11.32 -8.21
CA PRO A 507 15.72 12.47 -7.37
C PRO A 507 15.88 12.10 -5.89
N CYS A 508 15.12 11.14 -5.40
CA CYS A 508 15.14 10.71 -4.00
C CYS A 508 16.10 9.54 -3.71
N TYR A 509 16.93 9.12 -4.66
CA TYR A 509 17.79 7.92 -4.53
C TYR A 509 18.58 7.86 -3.22
N ASN A 510 19.18 8.98 -2.81
CA ASN A 510 20.00 9.04 -1.60
C ASN A 510 19.18 9.20 -0.31
N ASN A 511 17.90 9.56 -0.42
CA ASN A 511 17.05 9.93 0.72
C ASN A 511 15.82 9.01 0.86
N PHE A 512 15.75 7.89 0.12
CA PHE A 512 14.68 6.91 0.22
C PHE A 512 15.26 5.54 0.57
N PRO A 513 14.71 4.82 1.56
CA PRO A 513 13.56 5.14 2.41
C PRO A 513 13.92 5.97 3.66
N GLY A 514 15.07 6.62 3.70
CA GLY A 514 15.56 7.43 4.81
C GLY A 514 16.25 6.60 5.90
N ASN A 515 16.31 7.19 7.09
CA ASN A 515 16.93 6.63 8.28
C ASN A 515 15.87 5.96 9.19
N ARG A 516 16.27 5.64 10.42
CA ARG A 516 15.38 4.99 11.39
C ARG A 516 14.22 5.88 11.83
N LEU A 517 14.48 7.15 12.10
CA LEU A 517 13.48 8.10 12.62
C LEU A 517 12.95 9.04 11.55
N THR A 518 13.74 9.33 10.51
CA THR A 518 13.45 10.40 9.56
C THR A 518 13.65 9.94 8.11
N VAL A 519 12.87 10.55 7.24
CA VAL A 519 13.11 10.56 5.79
C VAL A 519 13.09 12.03 5.32
N GLU A 520 14.19 12.48 4.77
CA GLU A 520 14.36 13.85 4.33
C GLU A 520 13.95 13.98 2.85
N TYR A 521 13.08 14.95 2.56
CA TYR A 521 12.60 15.21 1.19
C TYR A 521 13.45 16.28 0.53
N ARG A 522 14.78 16.03 0.48
CA ARG A 522 15.79 16.98 0.01
C ARG A 522 15.62 17.37 -1.44
N GLU A 523 14.98 16.56 -2.24
CA GLU A 523 14.68 16.89 -3.63
C GLU A 523 13.70 18.05 -3.79
N GLY A 524 12.99 18.43 -2.74
CA GLY A 524 12.07 19.56 -2.72
C GLY A 524 10.98 19.44 -3.80
N LEU A 525 10.81 20.49 -4.61
CA LEU A 525 9.84 20.52 -5.71
C LEU A 525 10.16 19.58 -6.88
N PHE A 526 11.39 19.03 -6.90
CA PHE A 526 11.90 18.28 -8.04
C PHE A 526 11.53 16.80 -7.96
N VAL A 527 10.24 16.49 -8.04
CA VAL A 527 9.68 15.14 -8.09
C VAL A 527 9.30 14.79 -9.53
N GLY A 528 9.59 13.56 -9.96
CA GLY A 528 9.23 13.07 -11.27
C GLY A 528 9.81 13.92 -12.42
N TYR A 529 8.99 14.20 -13.45
CA TYR A 529 9.43 14.96 -14.64
C TYR A 529 10.00 16.34 -14.30
N ARG A 530 9.59 16.96 -13.20
CA ARG A 530 10.12 18.26 -12.74
C ARG A 530 11.63 18.20 -12.48
N TYR A 531 12.09 17.05 -11.99
CA TYR A 531 13.53 16.79 -11.80
C TYR A 531 14.24 16.48 -13.11
N TYR A 532 13.77 15.47 -13.84
CA TYR A 532 14.49 14.98 -15.02
C TYR A 532 14.68 16.08 -16.07
N GLU A 533 13.66 16.88 -16.28
CA GLU A 533 13.77 18.02 -17.21
C GLU A 533 14.69 19.13 -16.69
N LYS A 534 14.69 19.38 -15.38
CA LYS A 534 15.54 20.42 -14.77
C LYS A 534 17.02 20.12 -14.91
N VAL A 535 17.40 18.85 -14.75
CA VAL A 535 18.81 18.41 -14.88
C VAL A 535 19.15 17.95 -16.30
N GLY A 536 18.18 17.88 -17.22
CA GLY A 536 18.38 17.38 -18.57
C GLY A 536 18.70 15.88 -18.62
N ALA A 537 18.18 15.10 -17.66
CA ALA A 537 18.41 13.66 -17.60
C ALA A 537 17.54 12.90 -18.60
N GLU A 538 18.15 11.94 -19.31
CA GLU A 538 17.41 11.01 -20.16
C GLU A 538 16.60 10.02 -19.32
N VAL A 539 15.37 9.76 -19.73
CA VAL A 539 14.46 8.79 -19.11
C VAL A 539 14.02 7.75 -20.13
N LEU A 540 13.63 6.57 -19.67
CA LEU A 540 13.16 5.52 -20.55
C LEU A 540 11.84 5.92 -21.25
N PHE A 541 10.87 6.42 -20.44
CA PHE A 541 9.65 7.03 -20.95
C PHE A 541 9.27 8.24 -20.10
N PRO A 542 9.00 9.40 -20.73
CA PRO A 542 8.68 10.62 -19.99
C PRO A 542 7.24 10.62 -19.47
N PHE A 543 6.97 11.46 -18.48
CA PHE A 543 5.62 11.75 -18.00
C PHE A 543 4.70 12.17 -19.15
N GLY A 544 3.48 11.64 -19.17
CA GLY A 544 2.51 11.90 -20.25
C GLY A 544 2.74 11.12 -21.53
N HIS A 545 3.77 10.27 -21.62
CA HIS A 545 4.05 9.46 -22.81
C HIS A 545 3.01 8.36 -23.01
N GLY A 546 2.68 8.10 -24.26
CA GLY A 546 1.81 7.00 -24.70
C GLY A 546 1.52 7.14 -26.19
N LEU A 547 1.60 6.03 -26.91
CA LEU A 547 1.40 5.95 -28.35
C LEU A 547 -0.03 5.53 -28.70
N SER A 548 -0.38 5.71 -29.95
CA SER A 548 -1.67 5.34 -30.56
C SER A 548 -1.43 4.62 -31.88
N TYR A 549 -2.41 3.86 -32.37
CA TYR A 549 -2.41 3.29 -33.72
C TYR A 549 -2.74 4.32 -34.81
N THR A 550 -2.97 5.59 -34.42
CA THR A 550 -3.14 6.72 -35.30
C THR A 550 -2.19 7.85 -34.94
N THR A 551 -2.15 8.90 -35.74
CA THR A 551 -1.31 10.08 -35.49
C THR A 551 -2.16 11.33 -35.34
N PHE A 552 -1.68 12.25 -34.50
CA PHE A 552 -2.38 13.51 -34.28
C PHE A 552 -1.47 14.69 -34.61
N THR A 553 -2.05 15.73 -35.22
CA THR A 553 -1.40 17.03 -35.47
C THR A 553 -2.04 18.09 -34.60
N TYR A 554 -1.22 19.03 -34.16
CA TYR A 554 -1.62 20.16 -33.33
C TYR A 554 -1.36 21.45 -34.12
N ASP A 555 -2.28 22.41 -34.04
CA ASP A 555 -2.18 23.68 -34.80
C ASP A 555 -2.89 24.83 -34.07
N SER A 556 -2.56 26.06 -34.48
CA SER A 556 -3.35 27.27 -34.23
C SER A 556 -3.46 27.61 -32.71
N ILE A 557 -2.36 27.53 -31.95
CA ILE A 557 -2.41 27.96 -30.55
C ILE A 557 -2.74 29.45 -30.45
N LYS A 558 -3.59 29.79 -29.52
CA LYS A 558 -3.92 31.16 -29.11
C LYS A 558 -4.15 31.20 -27.61
N VAL A 559 -3.41 32.03 -26.91
CA VAL A 559 -3.59 32.25 -25.48
C VAL A 559 -4.15 33.65 -25.24
N ILE A 560 -5.25 33.73 -24.51
CA ILE A 560 -5.89 34.97 -24.07
C ILE A 560 -5.65 35.05 -22.56
N SER A 561 -4.79 35.97 -22.13
CA SER A 561 -4.54 36.21 -20.71
C SER A 561 -5.43 37.36 -20.20
N ASP A 562 -5.93 37.22 -18.97
CA ASP A 562 -6.64 38.25 -18.23
C ASP A 562 -6.15 38.22 -16.78
N ASN A 563 -5.37 39.23 -16.39
CA ASN A 563 -4.66 39.29 -15.11
C ASN A 563 -3.84 38.00 -14.85
N LYS A 564 -4.17 37.25 -13.80
CA LYS A 564 -3.49 36.01 -13.38
C LYS A 564 -4.15 34.74 -13.95
N LYS A 565 -5.00 34.85 -14.99
CA LYS A 565 -5.69 33.71 -15.61
C LYS A 565 -5.41 33.69 -17.10
N ALA A 566 -5.57 32.55 -17.73
CA ALA A 566 -5.46 32.45 -19.19
C ALA A 566 -6.42 31.40 -19.75
N LYS A 567 -6.79 31.60 -21.00
CA LYS A 567 -7.58 30.67 -21.80
C LYS A 567 -6.74 30.24 -22.99
N VAL A 568 -6.44 28.96 -23.08
CA VAL A 568 -5.59 28.36 -24.11
C VAL A 568 -6.49 27.69 -25.15
N LYS A 569 -6.43 28.12 -26.40
CA LYS A 569 -7.17 27.53 -27.53
C LYS A 569 -6.19 26.98 -28.55
N PHE A 570 -6.46 25.79 -29.06
CA PHE A 570 -5.68 25.17 -30.11
C PHE A 570 -6.52 24.10 -30.82
N LYS A 571 -6.02 23.60 -31.96
CA LYS A 571 -6.69 22.56 -32.74
C LYS A 571 -5.93 21.26 -32.67
N ILE A 572 -6.65 20.15 -32.64
CA ILE A 572 -6.12 18.80 -32.79
C ILE A 572 -6.86 18.09 -33.92
N LYS A 573 -6.10 17.45 -34.80
CA LYS A 573 -6.61 16.66 -35.92
C LYS A 573 -6.05 15.26 -35.88
N ASN A 574 -6.92 14.27 -36.10
CA ASN A 574 -6.49 12.90 -36.35
C ASN A 574 -6.01 12.83 -37.82
N ALA A 575 -4.70 12.74 -38.03
CA ALA A 575 -4.05 12.70 -39.33
C ALA A 575 -3.86 11.27 -39.88
N GLY A 576 -4.18 10.24 -39.09
CA GLY A 576 -4.07 8.84 -39.47
C GLY A 576 -5.40 8.24 -39.98
N ASN A 577 -5.42 6.92 -40.14
CA ASN A 577 -6.53 6.18 -40.75
C ASN A 577 -7.42 5.43 -39.77
N VAL A 578 -7.13 5.48 -38.46
CA VAL A 578 -7.88 4.80 -37.39
C VAL A 578 -8.44 5.85 -36.45
N ALA A 579 -9.65 5.64 -35.96
CA ALA A 579 -10.20 6.47 -34.90
C ALA A 579 -9.38 6.29 -33.61
N GLY A 580 -9.13 7.39 -32.90
CA GLY A 580 -8.32 7.35 -31.67
C GLY A 580 -8.63 8.53 -30.76
N SER A 581 -8.11 8.44 -29.54
CA SER A 581 -8.19 9.53 -28.59
C SER A 581 -6.79 10.07 -28.29
N GLU A 582 -6.66 11.39 -28.24
CA GLU A 582 -5.43 12.08 -27.82
C GLU A 582 -5.66 12.80 -26.50
N ILE A 583 -4.61 12.97 -25.74
CA ILE A 583 -4.59 13.74 -24.50
C ILE A 583 -3.68 14.94 -24.69
N ALA A 584 -4.27 16.09 -24.92
CA ALA A 584 -3.54 17.35 -24.97
C ALA A 584 -3.14 17.77 -23.56
N GLN A 585 -1.88 18.06 -23.34
CA GLN A 585 -1.30 18.41 -22.05
C GLN A 585 -0.78 19.86 -22.12
N VAL A 586 -1.23 20.71 -21.18
CA VAL A 586 -0.83 22.11 -21.11
C VAL A 586 0.11 22.30 -19.92
N TYR A 587 1.32 22.76 -20.24
CA TYR A 587 2.36 23.06 -19.24
C TYR A 587 2.65 24.57 -19.23
N VAL A 588 3.01 25.07 -18.05
CA VAL A 588 3.36 26.48 -17.83
C VAL A 588 4.82 26.58 -17.36
N SER A 589 5.59 27.42 -18.03
CA SER A 589 6.94 27.84 -17.63
C SER A 589 6.98 29.30 -17.26
N LYS A 590 7.75 29.69 -16.25
CA LYS A 590 8.07 31.10 -15.94
C LYS A 590 9.47 31.41 -16.41
N LEU A 591 9.59 32.37 -17.33
CA LEU A 591 10.90 32.88 -17.78
C LEU A 591 11.52 33.80 -16.73
N ASP A 592 12.83 33.74 -16.57
CA ASP A 592 13.62 34.62 -15.67
C ASP A 592 13.04 34.64 -14.22
N SER A 593 12.59 33.47 -13.72
CA SER A 593 12.04 33.34 -12.36
C SER A 593 13.09 33.76 -11.33
N LYS A 594 12.64 34.49 -10.33
CA LYS A 594 13.45 34.92 -9.18
C LYS A 594 13.49 33.89 -8.05
N VAL A 595 12.64 32.88 -8.14
CA VAL A 595 12.59 31.74 -7.21
C VAL A 595 12.97 30.46 -7.95
N TYR A 596 13.55 29.47 -7.25
CA TYR A 596 13.79 28.17 -7.86
C TYR A 596 12.46 27.50 -8.25
N ARG A 597 12.38 26.94 -9.46
CA ARG A 597 11.18 26.31 -10.02
C ARG A 597 11.54 25.15 -10.94
N ALA A 598 10.59 24.26 -11.17
CA ALA A 598 10.61 23.33 -12.30
C ALA A 598 10.70 24.08 -13.64
N VAL A 599 11.24 23.44 -14.67
CA VAL A 599 11.31 24.02 -16.02
C VAL A 599 9.91 24.35 -16.54
N LYS A 600 8.97 23.44 -16.33
CA LYS A 600 7.55 23.63 -16.58
C LYS A 600 6.72 22.71 -15.70
N GLU A 601 5.45 22.99 -15.54
CA GLU A 601 4.52 22.24 -14.72
C GLU A 601 3.21 22.02 -15.46
N LEU A 602 2.61 20.84 -15.35
CA LEU A 602 1.29 20.54 -15.86
C LEU A 602 0.24 21.41 -15.15
N LYS A 603 -0.57 22.12 -15.92
CA LYS A 603 -1.63 23.01 -15.39
C LYS A 603 -2.95 22.84 -16.14
N GLY A 604 -2.99 21.96 -17.13
CA GLY A 604 -4.22 21.66 -17.87
C GLY A 604 -4.07 20.40 -18.72
N PHE A 605 -5.16 19.70 -18.94
CA PHE A 605 -5.23 18.60 -19.93
C PHE A 605 -6.65 18.39 -20.42
N GLU A 606 -6.77 17.82 -21.64
CA GLU A 606 -8.06 17.41 -22.19
C GLU A 606 -7.90 16.17 -23.04
N LYS A 607 -8.79 15.18 -22.84
CA LYS A 607 -8.86 13.96 -23.65
C LYS A 607 -9.91 14.13 -24.75
N VAL A 608 -9.48 14.02 -26.00
CA VAL A 608 -10.34 14.22 -27.16
C VAL A 608 -10.35 12.97 -28.05
N SER A 609 -11.55 12.50 -28.40
CA SER A 609 -11.74 11.39 -29.33
C SER A 609 -12.03 11.95 -30.74
N LEU A 610 -11.31 11.45 -31.75
CA LEU A 610 -11.35 11.92 -33.12
C LEU A 610 -11.42 10.75 -34.11
N LYS A 611 -12.32 10.85 -35.09
CA LYS A 611 -12.35 9.97 -36.24
C LYS A 611 -11.21 10.31 -37.22
N PRO A 612 -10.83 9.42 -38.15
CA PRO A 612 -9.87 9.74 -39.20
C PRO A 612 -10.24 11.04 -39.95
N GLY A 613 -9.28 11.96 -40.03
CA GLY A 613 -9.43 13.27 -40.64
C GLY A 613 -10.22 14.30 -39.82
N GLU A 614 -10.82 13.92 -38.70
CA GLU A 614 -11.59 14.85 -37.84
C GLU A 614 -10.65 15.82 -37.11
N GLU A 615 -11.05 17.08 -37.04
CA GLU A 615 -10.39 18.17 -36.34
C GLU A 615 -11.33 18.75 -35.28
N LYS A 616 -10.81 19.05 -34.10
CA LYS A 616 -11.54 19.75 -33.02
C LYS A 616 -10.71 20.89 -32.47
N GLU A 617 -11.39 21.99 -32.14
CA GLU A 617 -10.85 23.08 -31.32
C GLU A 617 -11.00 22.68 -29.86
N ILE A 618 -9.90 22.79 -29.12
CA ILE A 618 -9.81 22.54 -27.68
C ILE A 618 -9.61 23.87 -26.97
N GLU A 619 -10.31 24.04 -25.86
CA GLU A 619 -10.18 25.19 -24.98
C GLU A 619 -9.90 24.71 -23.56
N ILE A 620 -8.80 25.21 -22.97
CA ILE A 620 -8.41 24.89 -21.59
C ILE A 620 -8.24 26.19 -20.83
N GLU A 621 -8.92 26.29 -19.70
CA GLU A 621 -8.80 27.43 -18.78
C GLU A 621 -7.69 27.17 -17.77
N LEU A 622 -6.83 28.16 -17.59
CA LEU A 622 -5.79 28.21 -16.57
C LEU A 622 -6.17 29.28 -15.56
N ASP A 623 -6.35 28.88 -14.32
CA ASP A 623 -6.66 29.77 -13.20
C ASP A 623 -5.40 30.45 -12.65
N GLU A 624 -5.54 31.24 -11.59
CA GLU A 624 -4.42 31.91 -10.92
C GLU A 624 -3.37 30.94 -10.41
N ARG A 625 -3.80 29.74 -10.00
CA ARG A 625 -2.91 28.69 -9.46
C ARG A 625 -1.93 28.15 -10.51
N ALA A 626 -2.27 28.24 -11.80
CA ALA A 626 -1.39 27.84 -12.90
C ALA A 626 -0.10 28.68 -12.98
N PHE A 627 -0.11 29.90 -12.46
CA PHE A 627 0.99 30.86 -12.52
C PHE A 627 1.68 31.09 -11.15
N SER A 628 1.10 30.53 -10.08
CA SER A 628 1.50 30.82 -8.71
C SER A 628 2.54 29.82 -8.16
N TYR A 629 3.25 30.24 -7.12
CA TYR A 629 4.06 29.43 -6.23
C TYR A 629 3.72 29.79 -4.78
N TYR A 630 4.00 28.91 -3.84
CA TYR A 630 3.75 29.19 -2.42
C TYR A 630 4.97 29.89 -1.79
N SER A 631 4.74 31.01 -1.12
CA SER A 631 5.75 31.73 -0.33
C SER A 631 5.54 31.49 1.16
N PRO A 632 6.37 30.67 1.84
CA PRO A 632 6.28 30.49 3.30
C PRO A 632 6.41 31.80 4.07
N ALA A 633 7.28 32.70 3.60
CA ALA A 633 7.49 34.00 4.25
C ALA A 633 6.26 34.93 4.19
N ALA A 634 5.42 34.78 3.16
CA ALA A 634 4.16 35.52 3.01
C ALA A 634 2.95 34.74 3.51
N GLY A 635 3.10 33.44 3.81
CA GLY A 635 2.01 32.53 4.20
C GLY A 635 0.93 32.36 3.13
N LYS A 636 1.26 32.55 1.83
CA LYS A 636 0.27 32.52 0.75
C LYS A 636 0.87 32.23 -0.62
N TRP A 637 -0.02 31.94 -1.57
CA TRP A 637 0.31 31.81 -2.98
C TRP A 637 0.55 33.18 -3.62
N LEU A 638 1.65 33.29 -4.38
CA LEU A 638 2.08 34.49 -5.08
C LEU A 638 2.32 34.19 -6.56
N THR A 639 2.08 35.15 -7.42
CA THR A 639 2.37 35.10 -8.85
C THR A 639 3.53 36.07 -9.17
N GLU A 640 4.61 35.55 -9.79
CA GLU A 640 5.68 36.44 -10.26
C GLU A 640 5.21 37.23 -11.50
N PRO A 641 5.30 38.54 -11.54
CA PRO A 641 5.03 39.30 -12.77
C PRO A 641 6.06 38.96 -13.85
N GLY A 642 5.67 39.16 -15.12
CA GLY A 642 6.54 39.02 -16.28
C GLY A 642 6.14 37.89 -17.23
N LYS A 643 7.12 37.37 -17.98
CA LYS A 643 6.89 36.45 -19.08
C LYS A 643 6.71 35.02 -18.64
N TYR A 644 5.70 34.37 -19.22
CA TYR A 644 5.41 32.95 -19.11
C TYR A 644 5.33 32.34 -20.51
N VAL A 645 5.63 31.06 -20.60
CA VAL A 645 5.41 30.28 -21.83
C VAL A 645 4.38 29.18 -21.56
N ILE A 646 3.35 29.16 -22.38
CA ILE A 646 2.37 28.09 -22.40
C ILE A 646 2.80 27.08 -23.45
N HIS A 647 2.97 25.85 -23.03
CA HIS A 647 3.35 24.73 -23.89
C HIS A 647 2.16 23.78 -24.02
N VAL A 648 1.83 23.38 -25.25
CA VAL A 648 0.86 22.31 -25.52
C VAL A 648 1.59 21.13 -26.11
N GLY A 649 1.46 19.97 -25.50
CA GLY A 649 2.16 18.77 -25.91
C GLY A 649 1.36 17.49 -25.83
N ALA A 650 1.90 16.43 -26.40
CA ALA A 650 1.42 15.05 -26.28
C ALA A 650 2.05 14.30 -25.10
N SER A 651 3.13 14.87 -24.53
CA SER A 651 3.80 14.46 -23.30
C SER A 651 4.63 15.63 -22.75
N SER A 652 5.26 15.46 -21.60
CA SER A 652 6.17 16.47 -21.06
C SER A 652 7.39 16.68 -21.97
N ALA A 653 7.84 15.67 -22.69
CA ALA A 653 8.96 15.76 -23.63
C ALA A 653 8.54 16.07 -25.08
N ASP A 654 7.29 15.83 -25.45
CA ASP A 654 6.77 16.03 -26.82
C ASP A 654 5.87 17.27 -26.89
N ILE A 655 6.51 18.46 -26.91
CA ILE A 655 5.82 19.74 -27.00
C ILE A 655 5.59 20.10 -28.46
N ARG A 656 4.34 20.31 -28.83
CA ARG A 656 3.86 20.55 -30.20
C ARG A 656 3.65 22.03 -30.48
N LEU A 657 3.13 22.79 -29.52
CA LEU A 657 2.83 24.22 -29.67
C LEU A 657 3.36 25.01 -28.48
N ARG A 658 3.70 26.29 -28.71
CA ARG A 658 4.16 27.21 -27.66
C ARG A 658 3.63 28.62 -27.93
N GLU A 659 3.27 29.33 -26.87
CA GLU A 659 2.95 30.75 -26.95
C GLU A 659 3.43 31.49 -25.70
N GLU A 660 4.07 32.65 -25.88
CA GLU A 660 4.55 33.50 -24.79
C GLU A 660 3.43 34.49 -24.39
N ILE A 661 3.21 34.62 -23.10
CA ILE A 661 2.29 35.60 -22.52
C ILE A 661 3.00 36.44 -21.44
N THR A 662 2.44 37.58 -21.12
CA THR A 662 2.90 38.41 -19.99
C THR A 662 1.79 38.44 -18.94
N ILE A 663 2.14 38.17 -17.69
CA ILE A 663 1.27 38.32 -16.53
C ILE A 663 1.73 39.58 -15.80
N ASP A 664 0.82 40.54 -15.68
CA ASP A 664 0.99 41.75 -14.87
C ASP A 664 0.28 41.54 -13.53
N CYS A 665 1.02 41.69 -12.43
CA CYS A 665 0.47 41.61 -11.08
C CYS A 665 1.35 42.37 -10.09
N GLU A 666 0.75 42.78 -8.97
CA GLU A 666 1.41 43.55 -7.91
C GLU A 666 1.91 42.66 -6.76
N ASP A 667 1.96 41.33 -6.93
CA ASP A 667 2.40 40.41 -5.88
C ASP A 667 3.88 40.66 -5.57
N GLN A 668 4.14 40.97 -4.29
CA GLN A 668 5.48 41.19 -3.79
C GLN A 668 5.89 40.08 -2.85
N GLU A 669 7.05 39.50 -3.11
CA GLU A 669 7.67 38.55 -2.21
C GLU A 669 8.40 39.26 -1.09
N VAL A 670 8.14 38.83 0.16
CA VAL A 670 8.71 39.43 1.36
C VAL A 670 10.16 38.98 1.57
N LYS A 671 10.44 37.71 1.34
CA LYS A 671 11.78 37.12 1.47
C LYS A 671 11.90 35.92 0.51
N ARG A 672 13.03 35.87 -0.21
CA ARG A 672 13.37 34.74 -1.09
C ARG A 672 14.82 34.36 -0.88
N PHE A 673 15.13 33.11 -1.10
CA PHE A 673 16.50 32.62 -1.11
C PHE A 673 17.18 32.99 -2.44
N SER A 674 18.45 33.34 -2.36
CA SER A 674 19.28 33.58 -3.54
C SER A 674 19.85 32.25 -4.10
N PRO A 675 20.37 32.26 -5.36
CA PRO A 675 21.09 31.10 -5.90
C PRO A 675 22.34 30.70 -5.09
N GLU A 676 22.95 31.66 -4.38
CA GLU A 676 24.10 31.39 -3.49
C GLU A 676 23.69 30.73 -2.18
N GLU A 677 22.47 30.99 -1.70
CA GLU A 677 21.93 30.38 -0.49
C GLU A 677 21.42 28.95 -0.72
N LEU A 678 20.85 28.70 -1.89
CA LEU A 678 20.26 27.38 -2.26
C LEU A 678 20.74 26.92 -3.66
N PRO A 679 22.06 26.77 -3.89
CA PRO A 679 22.59 26.46 -5.21
C PRO A 679 22.04 25.18 -5.83
N SER A 680 21.86 24.11 -5.05
CA SER A 680 21.36 22.84 -5.55
C SER A 680 19.90 22.94 -6.05
N TYR A 681 19.07 23.75 -5.40
CA TYR A 681 17.67 23.93 -5.80
C TYR A 681 17.53 24.78 -7.07
N TYR A 682 18.38 25.80 -7.23
CA TYR A 682 18.39 26.60 -8.46
C TYR A 682 18.91 25.82 -9.67
N THR A 683 19.87 24.92 -9.48
CA THR A 683 20.38 24.03 -10.54
C THR A 683 19.51 22.78 -10.74
N GLY A 684 18.64 22.44 -9.79
CA GLY A 684 17.86 21.21 -9.82
C GLY A 684 18.67 19.95 -9.54
N SER A 685 19.73 20.04 -8.72
CA SER A 685 20.64 18.93 -8.40
C SER A 685 20.42 18.39 -6.98
N PRO A 686 19.25 17.78 -6.67
CA PRO A 686 18.90 17.34 -5.31
C PRO A 686 19.83 16.27 -4.74
N ALA A 687 20.52 15.52 -5.59
CA ALA A 687 21.54 14.58 -5.13
C ALA A 687 22.75 15.25 -4.46
N CYS A 688 22.90 16.57 -4.64
CA CYS A 688 24.00 17.38 -4.10
C CYS A 688 23.58 18.29 -2.94
N VAL A 689 22.30 18.22 -2.51
CA VAL A 689 21.81 19.05 -1.38
C VAL A 689 22.51 18.64 -0.10
N SER A 690 23.30 19.55 0.48
CA SER A 690 23.93 19.33 1.78
C SER A 690 22.94 19.46 2.94
N SER A 691 23.32 18.98 4.12
CA SER A 691 22.50 19.15 5.32
C SER A 691 22.27 20.63 5.64
N GLU A 692 23.32 21.46 5.55
CA GLU A 692 23.26 22.89 5.82
C GLU A 692 22.37 23.65 4.81
N GLU A 693 22.36 23.22 3.54
CA GLU A 693 21.46 23.81 2.53
C GLU A 693 20.00 23.42 2.80
N PHE A 694 19.76 22.16 3.21
CA PHE A 694 18.41 21.68 3.53
C PHE A 694 17.89 22.29 4.84
N GLU A 695 18.71 22.43 5.89
CA GLU A 695 18.39 23.15 7.13
C GLU A 695 18.02 24.62 6.86
N ARG A 696 18.74 25.26 5.95
CA ARG A 696 18.41 26.63 5.54
C ARG A 696 17.06 26.74 4.86
N LEU A 697 16.72 25.72 4.04
CA LEU A 697 15.41 25.65 3.39
C LEU A 697 14.28 25.36 4.40
N LEU A 698 14.53 24.44 5.35
CA LEU A 698 13.60 24.11 6.43
C LEU A 698 13.38 25.28 7.39
N GLY A 699 14.44 26.08 7.65
CA GLY A 699 14.44 27.12 8.65
C GLY A 699 14.73 26.63 10.08
N GLU A 700 15.13 25.36 10.24
CA GLU A 700 15.45 24.70 11.51
C GLU A 700 16.53 23.64 11.32
N GLU A 701 17.16 23.20 12.42
CA GLU A 701 18.14 22.11 12.41
C GLU A 701 17.48 20.78 12.08
N LEU A 702 18.22 19.89 11.41
CA LEU A 702 17.73 18.56 11.09
C LEU A 702 17.50 17.74 12.37
N PRO A 703 16.37 17.04 12.46
CA PRO A 703 16.11 16.16 13.60
C PRO A 703 17.04 14.94 13.61
N ALA A 704 17.17 14.30 14.80
CA ALA A 704 17.95 13.09 14.94
C ALA A 704 17.46 11.99 13.99
N THR A 705 18.40 11.27 13.41
CA THR A 705 18.11 10.19 12.42
C THR A 705 17.97 8.82 13.07
N ASP A 706 18.48 8.64 14.28
CA ASP A 706 18.41 7.39 15.07
C ASP A 706 18.29 7.72 16.56
N LYS A 707 17.88 6.74 17.36
CA LYS A 707 17.82 6.82 18.81
C LYS A 707 19.18 6.49 19.44
N GLU A 708 19.46 7.11 20.59
CA GLU A 708 20.63 6.75 21.36
C GLU A 708 20.57 5.28 21.83
N PRO A 709 21.72 4.56 21.89
CA PRO A 709 21.73 3.16 22.25
C PRO A 709 21.15 2.83 23.63
N ASP A 710 21.23 3.75 24.58
CA ASP A 710 20.76 3.66 25.97
C ASP A 710 19.37 4.32 26.19
N GLU A 711 18.78 4.88 25.16
CA GLU A 711 17.44 5.45 25.24
C GLU A 711 16.41 4.36 25.56
N PRO A 712 15.56 4.53 26.60
CA PRO A 712 14.57 3.54 26.98
C PRO A 712 13.60 3.19 25.86
N VAL A 713 13.15 1.95 25.81
CA VAL A 713 12.04 1.52 24.95
C VAL A 713 10.75 2.08 25.52
N THR A 714 9.92 2.65 24.67
CA THR A 714 8.62 3.23 24.99
C THR A 714 7.50 2.54 24.21
N ILE A 715 6.26 2.88 24.51
CA ILE A 715 5.09 2.40 23.76
C ILE A 715 5.11 2.85 22.28
N HIS A 716 5.90 3.88 21.95
CA HIS A 716 6.06 4.42 20.59
C HIS A 716 7.14 3.70 19.78
N ASP A 717 7.89 2.83 20.42
CA ASP A 717 8.90 2.01 19.75
C ASP A 717 8.31 0.77 19.09
N THR A 718 9.07 0.22 18.18
CA THR A 718 8.75 -1.01 17.46
C THR A 718 9.56 -2.19 18.02
N LEU A 719 9.19 -3.41 17.65
CA LEU A 719 10.00 -4.58 17.98
C LEU A 719 11.41 -4.48 17.37
N GLU A 720 11.53 -3.87 16.17
CA GLU A 720 12.82 -3.61 15.52
C GLU A 720 13.66 -2.60 16.33
N ASP A 721 13.03 -1.56 16.87
CA ASP A 721 13.70 -0.58 17.73
C ASP A 721 14.17 -1.21 19.04
N ALA A 722 13.40 -2.14 19.58
CA ALA A 722 13.74 -2.83 20.81
C ALA A 722 15.04 -3.66 20.71
N LYS A 723 15.51 -4.00 19.51
CA LYS A 723 16.80 -4.67 19.30
C LYS A 723 18.01 -3.93 19.90
N ARG A 724 17.91 -2.62 20.17
CA ARG A 724 18.98 -1.89 20.86
C ARG A 724 19.22 -2.38 22.28
N THR A 725 18.19 -2.95 22.92
CA THR A 725 18.28 -3.47 24.28
C THR A 725 18.74 -4.93 24.33
N LYS A 726 19.21 -5.37 25.52
CA LYS A 726 19.63 -6.76 25.78
C LYS A 726 18.47 -7.75 25.58
N TRP A 727 17.30 -7.45 26.13
CA TRP A 727 16.13 -8.31 26.04
C TRP A 727 15.47 -8.24 24.68
N GLY A 728 15.47 -7.08 24.04
CA GLY A 728 14.96 -6.95 22.67
C GLY A 728 15.74 -7.81 21.68
N LYS A 729 17.07 -7.87 21.78
CA LYS A 729 17.89 -8.80 20.97
C LYS A 729 17.53 -10.27 21.21
N ARG A 730 17.20 -10.64 22.44
CA ARG A 730 16.82 -12.02 22.79
C ARG A 730 15.41 -12.38 22.35
N LEU A 731 14.47 -11.47 22.51
CA LEU A 731 13.04 -11.69 22.21
C LEU A 731 12.70 -11.52 20.73
N TYR A 732 13.49 -10.75 20.00
CA TYR A 732 13.21 -10.47 18.58
C TYR A 732 13.11 -11.74 17.73
N GLY A 733 14.10 -12.64 17.83
CA GLY A 733 14.14 -13.88 17.07
C GLY A 733 12.91 -14.77 17.32
N PRO A 734 12.61 -15.14 18.57
CA PRO A 734 11.42 -15.92 18.91
C PRO A 734 10.10 -15.25 18.50
N VAL A 735 9.92 -13.96 18.75
CA VAL A 735 8.71 -13.22 18.38
C VAL A 735 8.60 -13.10 16.86
N TYR A 736 9.70 -12.75 16.18
CA TYR A 736 9.75 -12.70 14.74
C TYR A 736 9.49 -14.07 14.09
N SER A 737 10.08 -15.14 14.62
CA SER A 737 9.85 -16.51 14.13
C SER A 737 8.40 -16.97 14.37
N LEU A 738 7.78 -16.56 15.48
CA LEU A 738 6.38 -16.83 15.74
C LEU A 738 5.48 -16.13 14.70
N ILE A 739 5.79 -14.88 14.38
CA ILE A 739 5.06 -14.06 13.40
C ILE A 739 5.38 -14.51 11.97
N SER A 740 6.67 -14.85 11.67
CA SER A 740 7.16 -15.21 10.34
C SER A 740 7.20 -16.73 10.10
N GLY A 741 7.22 -17.55 11.15
CA GLY A 741 7.39 -19.03 11.09
C GLY A 741 6.30 -19.74 10.28
N ARG A 742 5.15 -19.11 10.11
CA ARG A 742 4.14 -19.54 9.12
C ARG A 742 4.56 -19.28 7.68
N LYS A 743 5.61 -18.48 7.45
CA LYS A 743 6.20 -18.23 6.11
C LYS A 743 7.17 -19.31 5.64
N VAL A 744 7.63 -20.20 6.51
CA VAL A 744 8.67 -21.19 6.19
C VAL A 744 8.17 -22.29 5.25
N MET A 745 6.86 -22.41 5.06
CA MET A 745 6.30 -23.31 4.05
C MET A 745 6.25 -22.78 2.61
N GLY A 746 6.77 -21.59 2.34
CA GLY A 746 6.86 -21.05 0.98
C GLY A 746 8.01 -20.07 0.84
N ASN A 747 9.15 -20.55 0.36
CA ASN A 747 10.27 -19.84 -0.25
C ASN A 747 10.58 -18.40 0.21
N HIS A 748 11.84 -18.24 0.66
CA HIS A 748 12.64 -17.02 0.72
C HIS A 748 11.95 -15.75 0.21
N VAL A 749 11.09 -15.19 0.99
CA VAL A 749 10.70 -13.81 0.84
C VAL A 749 11.58 -13.05 1.82
N ASP A 750 12.66 -12.50 1.29
CA ASP A 750 13.47 -11.49 1.98
C ASP A 750 12.69 -10.21 2.33
N ASN A 751 11.37 -10.25 2.27
CA ASN A 751 10.49 -9.14 2.57
C ASN A 751 9.97 -9.32 3.99
N ASP A 752 10.54 -8.55 4.89
CA ASP A 752 9.98 -8.27 6.20
C ASP A 752 8.64 -7.54 5.98
N TRP A 753 7.52 -8.17 6.36
CA TRP A 753 6.16 -7.64 6.21
C TRP A 753 5.88 -6.45 7.14
N GLY A 754 6.91 -5.74 7.58
CA GLY A 754 6.76 -4.55 8.41
C GLY A 754 6.20 -4.79 9.82
N PHE A 755 5.90 -6.05 10.23
CA PHE A 755 5.42 -6.34 11.58
C PHE A 755 6.38 -5.93 12.67
N SER A 756 7.66 -6.13 12.43
CA SER A 756 8.70 -5.69 13.37
C SER A 756 8.78 -4.16 13.48
N GLU A 757 8.15 -3.45 12.54
CA GLU A 757 8.13 -1.99 12.45
C GLU A 757 6.81 -1.36 12.90
N ILE A 758 5.83 -2.17 13.37
CA ILE A 758 4.61 -1.65 14.00
C ILE A 758 4.94 -1.25 15.46
N PRO A 759 4.64 -0.02 15.88
CA PRO A 759 4.88 0.40 17.25
C PRO A 759 3.92 -0.26 18.24
N PHE A 760 4.36 -0.42 19.49
CA PHE A 760 3.58 -1.13 20.51
C PHE A 760 2.21 -0.53 20.76
N HIS A 761 2.04 0.81 20.69
CA HIS A 761 0.73 1.44 20.83
C HIS A 761 -0.25 1.02 19.72
N SER A 762 0.21 0.91 18.49
CA SER A 762 -0.64 0.48 17.37
C SER A 762 -1.03 -0.99 17.50
N ILE A 763 -0.09 -1.85 17.94
CA ILE A 763 -0.40 -3.27 18.24
C ILE A 763 -1.49 -3.35 19.33
N LEU A 764 -1.38 -2.53 20.38
CA LEU A 764 -2.36 -2.46 21.45
C LEU A 764 -3.74 -2.03 20.92
N ASN A 765 -3.81 -0.91 20.20
CA ASN A 765 -5.06 -0.36 19.67
C ASN A 765 -5.74 -1.31 18.66
N MET A 766 -4.96 -1.86 17.72
CA MET A 766 -5.47 -2.81 16.72
C MET A 766 -5.86 -4.18 17.30
N SER A 767 -5.45 -4.50 18.52
CA SER A 767 -5.81 -5.76 19.19
C SER A 767 -7.29 -5.85 19.54
N GLN A 768 -8.05 -4.75 19.43
CA GLN A 768 -9.48 -4.67 19.80
C GLN A 768 -9.73 -5.20 21.21
N GLY A 769 -8.88 -4.82 22.19
CA GLY A 769 -8.98 -5.19 23.60
C GLY A 769 -8.52 -6.62 23.93
N ARG A 770 -8.05 -7.40 22.96
CA ARG A 770 -7.46 -8.74 23.22
C ARG A 770 -6.12 -8.64 23.96
N LEU A 771 -5.34 -7.62 23.65
CA LEU A 771 -4.13 -7.27 24.38
C LEU A 771 -4.47 -6.18 25.42
N LYS A 772 -3.97 -6.34 26.64
CA LYS A 772 -4.22 -5.37 27.71
C LYS A 772 -3.03 -4.44 27.89
N PRO A 773 -3.25 -3.16 28.32
CA PRO A 773 -2.16 -2.19 28.52
C PRO A 773 -1.07 -2.71 29.47
N ASP A 774 -1.45 -3.30 30.60
CA ASP A 774 -0.53 -3.87 31.59
C ASP A 774 0.38 -4.98 31.02
N THR A 775 -0.08 -5.69 29.98
CA THR A 775 0.73 -6.71 29.27
C THR A 775 1.78 -6.04 28.40
N VAL A 776 1.44 -4.95 27.72
CA VAL A 776 2.36 -4.16 26.93
C VAL A 776 3.38 -3.47 27.83
N ASP A 777 2.94 -2.91 28.96
CA ASP A 777 3.82 -2.29 29.96
C ASP A 777 4.82 -3.28 30.53
N ALA A 778 4.38 -4.51 30.84
CA ALA A 778 5.26 -5.57 31.30
C ALA A 778 6.32 -5.97 30.26
N VAL A 779 5.95 -6.00 28.98
CA VAL A 779 6.90 -6.23 27.86
C VAL A 779 7.89 -5.08 27.76
N ILE A 780 7.45 -3.84 27.81
CA ILE A 780 8.30 -2.64 27.74
C ILE A 780 9.26 -2.59 28.95
N ASN A 781 8.77 -2.86 30.18
CA ASN A 781 9.59 -2.92 31.37
C ASN A 781 10.66 -4.02 31.25
N LEU A 782 10.29 -5.19 30.76
CA LEU A 782 11.24 -6.28 30.49
C LEU A 782 12.31 -5.85 29.45
N LEU A 783 11.90 -5.17 28.39
CA LEU A 783 12.83 -4.67 27.38
C LEU A 783 13.81 -3.64 27.93
N ASN A 784 13.41 -2.89 28.95
CA ASN A 784 14.22 -1.88 29.64
C ASN A 784 14.99 -2.41 30.85
N ASP A 785 15.01 -3.73 31.08
CA ASP A 785 15.69 -4.40 32.20
C ASP A 785 15.11 -3.97 33.58
N ILE A 786 13.82 -3.58 33.62
CA ILE A 786 13.09 -3.16 34.83
C ILE A 786 12.31 -4.36 35.37
N ASP A 787 12.44 -4.65 36.66
CA ASP A 787 11.70 -5.69 37.40
C ASP A 787 11.53 -7.01 36.62
N VAL A 788 12.63 -7.46 35.99
CA VAL A 788 12.67 -8.57 35.02
C VAL A 788 11.97 -9.82 35.52
N ALA A 789 12.25 -10.23 36.77
CA ALA A 789 11.67 -11.45 37.33
C ALA A 789 10.16 -11.36 37.52
N ASP A 790 9.64 -10.21 37.92
CA ASP A 790 8.22 -9.99 38.17
C ASP A 790 7.46 -9.84 36.85
N ASN A 791 8.04 -9.17 35.87
CA ASN A 791 7.45 -9.06 34.53
C ASN A 791 7.43 -10.42 33.80
N ILE A 792 8.49 -11.22 33.91
CA ILE A 792 8.47 -12.59 33.36
C ILE A 792 7.41 -13.45 34.06
N ARG A 793 7.28 -13.36 35.40
CA ARG A 793 6.25 -14.07 36.15
C ARG A 793 4.85 -13.62 35.76
N PHE A 794 4.63 -12.30 35.61
CA PHE A 794 3.36 -11.73 35.20
C PHE A 794 2.95 -12.20 33.79
N LEU A 795 3.87 -12.14 32.81
CA LEU A 795 3.64 -12.61 31.46
C LEU A 795 3.42 -14.14 31.39
N GLY A 796 4.15 -14.91 32.21
CA GLY A 796 3.96 -16.34 32.36
C GLY A 796 2.60 -16.74 32.94
N ASN A 797 2.14 -16.04 33.98
CA ASN A 797 0.85 -16.29 34.62
C ASN A 797 -0.36 -15.91 33.75
N ARG A 798 -0.23 -14.94 32.87
CA ARG A 798 -1.28 -14.59 31.88
C ARG A 798 -1.33 -15.54 30.70
N GLY A 799 -0.38 -16.46 30.63
CA GLY A 799 -0.23 -17.47 29.59
C GLY A 799 0.24 -16.86 28.26
N MET A 800 1.30 -17.39 27.70
CA MET A 800 1.74 -17.10 26.32
C MET A 800 0.59 -17.27 25.27
N THR A 801 -0.50 -17.93 25.66
CA THR A 801 -1.72 -18.09 24.88
C THR A 801 -2.37 -16.75 24.48
N VAL A 802 -2.35 -15.73 25.36
CA VAL A 802 -2.97 -14.42 25.04
C VAL A 802 -2.07 -13.60 24.12
N THR A 803 -0.74 -13.61 24.39
CA THR A 803 0.24 -12.94 23.50
C THR A 803 0.41 -13.68 22.16
N GLY A 804 0.43 -15.01 22.19
CA GLY A 804 0.47 -15.84 20.99
C GLY A 804 -0.81 -15.71 20.15
N ASN A 805 -1.99 -15.66 20.78
CA ASN A 805 -3.26 -15.51 20.07
C ASN A 805 -3.53 -14.09 19.60
N ALA A 806 -3.12 -13.04 20.33
CA ALA A 806 -3.31 -11.66 19.89
C ALA A 806 -2.32 -11.27 18.77
N LEU A 807 -1.05 -11.65 18.91
CA LEU A 807 -0.04 -11.47 17.84
C LEU A 807 -0.27 -12.45 16.70
N GLY A 808 -0.74 -13.66 16.99
CA GLY A 808 -1.13 -14.65 15.98
C GLY A 808 -2.39 -14.26 15.22
N ALA A 809 -3.41 -13.70 15.87
CA ALA A 809 -4.62 -13.22 15.21
C ALA A 809 -4.35 -11.97 14.36
N LEU A 810 -3.46 -11.07 14.80
CA LEU A 810 -2.97 -9.96 13.99
C LEU A 810 -2.12 -10.50 12.82
N GLY A 811 -1.24 -11.46 13.11
CA GLY A 811 -0.42 -12.16 12.12
C GLY A 811 -1.26 -13.01 11.15
N GLU A 812 -2.27 -13.74 11.65
CA GLU A 812 -3.22 -14.50 10.81
C GLU A 812 -3.96 -13.59 9.84
N LYS A 813 -4.52 -12.49 10.34
CA LYS A 813 -5.31 -11.57 9.54
C LYS A 813 -4.49 -10.85 8.45
N ILE A 814 -3.20 -10.64 8.68
CA ILE A 814 -2.29 -10.05 7.70
C ILE A 814 -1.60 -11.13 6.83
N LEU A 815 -1.45 -12.38 7.33
CA LEU A 815 -0.79 -13.51 6.66
C LEU A 815 -1.74 -14.39 5.83
N THR A 816 -3.03 -14.39 6.12
CA THR A 816 -4.06 -15.15 5.36
C THR A 816 -4.07 -14.73 3.88
N TYR A 817 -3.67 -13.50 3.61
CA TYR A 817 -3.51 -12.94 2.27
C TYR A 817 -2.64 -13.77 1.30
N LYS A 818 -1.70 -14.55 1.80
CA LYS A 818 -0.75 -15.30 0.96
C LYS A 818 -1.01 -16.79 0.82
N ASN A 819 -1.56 -17.42 1.84
CA ASN A 819 -1.58 -18.88 1.92
C ASN A 819 -2.82 -19.51 1.28
N GLU A 820 -3.99 -18.88 1.33
CA GLU A 820 -5.22 -19.53 0.82
C GLU A 820 -5.24 -19.63 -0.70
N ARG A 821 -4.62 -18.69 -1.41
CA ARG A 821 -4.50 -18.78 -2.87
C ARG A 821 -3.58 -19.94 -3.32
N GLN A 822 -2.47 -20.16 -2.61
CA GLN A 822 -1.58 -21.31 -2.86
C GLN A 822 -2.19 -22.62 -2.40
N VAL A 823 -2.92 -22.63 -1.27
CA VAL A 823 -3.54 -23.83 -0.71
C VAL A 823 -4.78 -24.24 -1.50
N LYS A 824 -5.58 -23.29 -2.01
CA LYS A 824 -6.76 -23.60 -2.82
C LYS A 824 -6.40 -24.22 -4.19
N GLU A 825 -5.28 -23.78 -4.79
CA GLU A 825 -4.76 -24.38 -6.03
C GLU A 825 -4.08 -25.76 -5.80
N MET A 826 -3.58 -26.03 -4.58
CA MET A 826 -3.11 -27.36 -4.17
C MET A 826 -4.26 -28.29 -3.77
N ASN A 827 -5.34 -27.76 -3.18
CA ASN A 827 -6.47 -28.58 -2.68
C ASN A 827 -7.33 -29.19 -3.78
N ASP A 828 -7.38 -28.60 -4.97
CA ASP A 828 -8.05 -29.22 -6.12
C ASP A 828 -7.36 -30.49 -6.61
N ASN A 829 -6.16 -30.82 -6.09
CA ASN A 829 -5.39 -32.00 -6.46
C ASN A 829 -4.94 -32.94 -5.31
N ASN A 830 -5.20 -32.64 -4.02
CA ASN A 830 -4.64 -33.51 -2.98
C ASN A 830 -5.34 -33.46 -1.60
N SER A 831 -6.38 -34.27 -1.41
CA SER A 831 -7.04 -34.49 -0.10
C SER A 831 -6.15 -35.13 0.98
N GLY A 832 -4.90 -35.42 0.69
CA GLY A 832 -3.90 -35.99 1.59
C GLY A 832 -3.12 -34.95 2.40
N MET A 833 -2.94 -33.75 1.86
CA MET A 833 -2.14 -32.71 2.48
C MET A 833 -2.88 -31.99 3.63
N ASP A 834 -4.20 -31.76 3.55
CA ASP A 834 -4.99 -31.19 4.65
C ASP A 834 -4.99 -32.09 5.89
N LYS A 835 -4.95 -33.41 5.72
CA LYS A 835 -4.82 -34.36 6.84
C LYS A 835 -3.44 -34.34 7.47
N PHE A 836 -2.41 -34.03 6.69
CA PHE A 836 -1.03 -33.89 7.19
C PHE A 836 -0.85 -32.58 7.97
N VAL A 837 -1.35 -31.46 7.47
CA VAL A 837 -1.31 -30.16 8.15
C VAL A 837 -2.09 -30.22 9.48
N ASN A 838 -3.32 -30.74 9.48
CA ASN A 838 -4.11 -30.93 10.69
C ASN A 838 -3.47 -31.92 11.69
N THR A 839 -2.66 -32.86 11.22
CA THR A 839 -1.93 -33.78 12.08
C THR A 839 -0.71 -33.13 12.71
N LEU A 840 -0.04 -32.20 12.01
CA LEU A 840 1.07 -31.40 12.54
C LEU A 840 0.57 -30.31 13.51
N GLU A 841 -0.59 -29.69 13.26
CA GLU A 841 -1.24 -28.75 14.18
C GLU A 841 -1.64 -29.45 15.48
N ASN A 842 -2.27 -30.61 15.42
CA ASN A 842 -2.61 -31.42 16.59
C ASN A 842 -1.38 -31.96 17.34
N ALA A 843 -0.26 -32.20 16.64
CA ALA A 843 1.00 -32.58 17.28
C ALA A 843 1.66 -31.37 17.95
N GLY A 844 1.56 -30.18 17.37
CA GLY A 844 2.02 -28.92 17.95
C GLY A 844 1.24 -28.54 19.22
N GLU A 845 -0.10 -28.69 19.21
CA GLU A 845 -0.93 -28.48 20.40
C GLU A 845 -0.60 -29.48 21.51
N LYS A 846 -0.42 -30.75 21.22
CA LYS A 846 -0.02 -31.76 22.20
C LYS A 846 1.39 -31.55 22.76
N LEU A 847 2.33 -31.09 21.95
CA LEU A 847 3.66 -30.68 22.43
C LEU A 847 3.58 -29.45 23.33
N GLY A 848 2.69 -28.50 23.02
CA GLY A 848 2.37 -27.37 23.87
C GLY A 848 1.74 -27.77 25.22
N GLU A 849 0.85 -28.78 25.22
CA GLU A 849 0.28 -29.34 26.44
C GLU A 849 1.31 -30.09 27.30
N ILE A 850 2.17 -30.86 26.68
CA ILE A 850 3.27 -31.56 27.37
C ILE A 850 4.28 -30.55 27.94
N GLY A 851 4.59 -29.49 27.20
CA GLY A 851 5.44 -28.40 27.68
C GLY A 851 4.84 -27.70 28.90
N ARG A 852 3.53 -27.44 28.92
CA ARG A 852 2.81 -26.86 30.09
C ARG A 852 2.82 -27.80 31.30
N ASP A 853 2.59 -29.10 31.11
CA ASP A 853 2.62 -30.09 32.18
C ASP A 853 4.02 -30.26 32.80
N VAL A 854 5.05 -30.16 31.97
CA VAL A 854 6.45 -30.19 32.44
C VAL A 854 6.79 -28.90 33.23
N ILE A 855 6.33 -27.73 32.80
CA ILE A 855 6.55 -26.48 33.52
C ILE A 855 5.79 -26.47 34.86
N ASP A 856 4.53 -26.93 34.90
CA ASP A 856 3.71 -27.03 36.12
C ASP A 856 4.32 -28.02 37.14
N ARG A 857 4.92 -29.10 36.66
CA ARG A 857 5.66 -30.08 37.53
C ARG A 857 7.01 -29.55 38.03
N LEU A 858 7.68 -28.73 37.20
CA LEU A 858 8.92 -28.05 37.63
C LEU A 858 8.64 -26.97 38.67
N GLU A 859 7.58 -26.20 38.54
CA GLU A 859 7.16 -25.18 39.52
C GLU A 859 6.76 -25.76 40.86
N LYS A 860 6.18 -26.97 40.90
CA LYS A 860 5.80 -27.70 42.12
C LYS A 860 6.95 -28.45 42.80
N SER A 861 8.16 -28.41 42.25
CA SER A 861 9.29 -29.16 42.75
C SER A 861 10.17 -28.35 43.75
N ASP A 862 10.77 -29.04 44.72
CA ASP A 862 11.73 -28.44 45.69
C ASP A 862 12.96 -27.82 44.98
N LEU A 863 13.16 -28.12 43.70
CA LEU A 863 14.24 -27.56 42.87
C LEU A 863 14.07 -26.07 42.62
N MET A 864 12.81 -25.61 42.34
CA MET A 864 12.50 -24.18 42.14
C MET A 864 12.64 -23.38 43.45
N LYS A 865 12.35 -23.97 44.60
CA LYS A 865 12.63 -23.33 45.90
C LYS A 865 14.12 -23.08 46.12
N LYS A 866 14.94 -24.06 45.72
CA LYS A 866 16.41 -23.94 45.83
C LYS A 866 17.02 -23.05 44.74
N ALA A 867 16.36 -22.91 43.58
CA ALA A 867 16.77 -22.00 42.51
C ALA A 867 16.47 -20.54 42.83
N ASN A 868 15.34 -20.27 43.50
CA ASN A 868 15.01 -18.94 43.99
C ASN A 868 15.94 -18.46 45.12
N GLU A 869 16.47 -19.41 45.94
CA GLU A 869 17.52 -19.12 46.94
C GLU A 869 18.93 -18.92 46.35
N ALA A 870 19.18 -19.44 45.13
CA ALA A 870 20.46 -19.42 44.43
C ALA A 870 20.50 -18.47 43.21
N GLY A 871 19.60 -17.50 43.13
CA GLY A 871 19.40 -16.61 41.98
C GLY A 871 20.57 -16.47 41.02
N LEU A 872 20.38 -16.72 39.72
CA LEU A 872 21.27 -16.47 38.59
C LEU A 872 22.01 -17.65 37.91
N LYS A 873 22.22 -18.82 38.52
CA LYS A 873 23.06 -19.84 37.88
C LYS A 873 22.37 -20.77 36.84
N ILE A 874 21.06 -20.84 36.84
CA ILE A 874 20.32 -21.74 35.92
C ILE A 874 20.12 -21.11 34.55
N GLY A 875 19.88 -19.78 34.48
CA GLY A 875 19.77 -19.07 33.21
C GLY A 875 21.03 -19.13 32.37
N GLU A 876 22.21 -18.99 33.00
CA GLU A 876 23.49 -19.09 32.31
C GLU A 876 23.76 -20.48 31.75
N LYS A 877 23.36 -21.56 32.46
CA LYS A 877 23.53 -22.92 31.96
C LYS A 877 22.55 -23.37 30.88
N ILE A 878 21.38 -22.78 30.83
CA ILE A 878 20.41 -23.01 29.71
C ILE A 878 20.91 -22.32 28.43
N ASP A 879 21.50 -21.12 28.56
CA ASP A 879 22.12 -20.41 27.44
C ASP A 879 23.38 -21.16 26.90
N GLU A 880 24.19 -21.77 27.76
CA GLU A 880 25.36 -22.58 27.34
C GLU A 880 24.99 -23.85 26.58
N LEU A 881 23.78 -24.36 26.70
CA LEU A 881 23.32 -25.57 26.02
C LEU A 881 22.84 -25.35 24.59
N HIS A 882 22.67 -24.12 24.12
CA HIS A 882 22.15 -23.77 22.77
C HIS A 882 20.90 -24.59 22.41
N PHE A 883 19.99 -24.81 23.38
CA PHE A 883 18.85 -25.72 23.24
C PHE A 883 17.87 -25.25 22.16
N SER A 884 17.56 -23.96 22.10
CA SER A 884 16.67 -23.39 21.09
C SER A 884 17.26 -23.45 19.68
N GLU A 885 18.56 -23.14 19.51
CA GLU A 885 19.22 -23.20 18.20
C GLU A 885 19.33 -24.64 17.64
N LYS A 886 19.47 -25.64 18.54
CA LYS A 886 19.53 -27.04 18.12
C LYS A 886 18.15 -27.61 17.78
N LEU A 887 17.11 -27.20 18.49
CA LEU A 887 15.73 -27.58 18.20
C LEU A 887 15.24 -26.95 16.88
N ASP A 888 15.46 -25.65 16.70
CA ASP A 888 15.13 -24.91 15.46
C ASP A 888 15.92 -25.45 14.26
N GLY A 889 17.21 -25.75 14.45
CA GLY A 889 18.03 -26.36 13.41
C GLY A 889 17.63 -27.80 13.07
N ALA A 890 17.05 -28.54 13.99
CA ALA A 890 16.55 -29.90 13.76
C ALA A 890 15.18 -29.86 13.03
N VAL A 891 14.27 -29.00 13.47
CA VAL A 891 12.93 -28.83 12.85
C VAL A 891 13.07 -28.26 11.42
N SER A 892 13.92 -27.26 11.22
CA SER A 892 14.15 -26.66 9.88
C SER A 892 14.80 -27.66 8.91
N ARG A 893 15.76 -28.46 9.37
CA ARG A 893 16.37 -29.52 8.54
C ARG A 893 15.41 -30.67 8.26
N ALA A 894 14.47 -30.92 9.15
CA ALA A 894 13.46 -31.95 8.97
C ALA A 894 12.43 -31.53 7.90
N ALA A 895 11.97 -30.29 7.96
CA ALA A 895 11.06 -29.71 6.96
C ALA A 895 11.68 -29.67 5.56
N GLN A 896 12.93 -29.21 5.45
CA GLN A 896 13.66 -29.10 4.19
C GLN A 896 13.88 -30.47 3.51
N LYS A 897 14.13 -31.50 4.30
CA LYS A 897 14.35 -32.86 3.77
C LYS A 897 13.07 -33.62 3.42
N ALA A 898 11.94 -33.25 3.96
CA ALA A 898 10.64 -33.83 3.59
C ALA A 898 10.20 -33.36 2.19
N GLU A 899 10.69 -32.22 1.74
CA GLU A 899 10.35 -31.59 0.46
C GLU A 899 11.11 -32.16 -0.74
N ASP A 900 12.32 -32.69 -0.53
CA ASP A 900 13.28 -33.03 -1.62
C ASP A 900 13.23 -34.47 -2.17
N ALA A 901 12.55 -35.44 -1.58
CA ALA A 901 12.52 -36.85 -2.04
C ALA A 901 11.35 -37.68 -1.50
N GLY A 902 11.02 -38.79 -2.11
CA GLY A 902 9.91 -39.69 -1.78
C GLY A 902 9.73 -40.01 -0.29
N LEU A 903 8.54 -39.82 0.22
CA LEU A 903 8.16 -39.64 1.62
C LEU A 903 8.64 -40.73 2.61
N LYS A 904 8.77 -41.98 2.17
CA LYS A 904 8.93 -43.14 3.07
C LYS A 904 10.30 -43.21 3.75
N ASP A 905 11.38 -43.02 2.97
CA ASP A 905 12.75 -43.22 3.48
C ASP A 905 13.18 -42.07 4.42
N LYS A 906 12.42 -40.99 4.48
CA LYS A 906 12.75 -39.82 5.29
C LYS A 906 12.02 -39.72 6.61
N ILE A 907 10.86 -40.33 6.74
CA ILE A 907 10.16 -40.47 8.02
C ILE A 907 10.97 -41.35 8.95
N ASP A 908 11.57 -42.43 8.43
CA ASP A 908 12.44 -43.34 9.18
C ASP A 908 13.76 -42.67 9.58
N ALA A 909 14.35 -41.84 8.71
CA ALA A 909 15.56 -41.06 9.01
C ALA A 909 15.34 -39.93 10.02
N LEU A 910 14.12 -39.39 10.07
CA LEU A 910 13.71 -38.33 11.01
C LEU A 910 13.47 -38.90 12.40
N GLY A 911 12.82 -40.05 12.50
CA GLY A 911 12.61 -40.75 13.76
C GLY A 911 13.95 -41.16 14.43
N GLY A 912 14.92 -41.64 13.64
CA GLY A 912 16.26 -41.97 14.14
C GLY A 912 17.03 -40.75 14.66
N LYS A 913 16.99 -39.62 13.92
CA LYS A 913 17.72 -38.39 14.30
C LYS A 913 17.12 -37.64 15.48
N LEU A 914 15.79 -37.69 15.66
CA LEU A 914 15.12 -37.17 16.86
C LEU A 914 15.43 -38.05 18.10
N GLY A 915 15.55 -39.37 17.90
CA GLY A 915 16.01 -40.31 18.94
C GLY A 915 17.45 -39.98 19.38
N ASP A 916 18.36 -39.80 18.41
CA ASP A 916 19.78 -39.50 18.69
C ASP A 916 19.97 -38.13 19.37
N ALA A 917 19.17 -37.13 19.01
CA ALA A 917 19.16 -35.82 19.66
C ALA A 917 18.59 -35.91 21.08
N GLY A 918 17.52 -36.69 21.29
CA GLY A 918 16.95 -36.96 22.60
C GLY A 918 17.92 -37.71 23.53
N GLU A 919 18.62 -38.75 23.03
CA GLU A 919 19.68 -39.46 23.78
C GLU A 919 20.88 -38.58 24.15
N SER A 920 21.31 -37.71 23.23
CA SER A 920 22.41 -36.76 23.50
C SER A 920 22.04 -35.72 24.58
N ILE A 921 20.79 -35.25 24.58
CA ILE A 921 20.27 -34.36 25.63
C ILE A 921 20.16 -35.11 26.95
N MET A 922 19.63 -36.34 26.95
CA MET A 922 19.51 -37.17 28.16
C MET A 922 20.84 -37.46 28.78
N LYS A 923 21.86 -37.79 27.99
CA LYS A 923 23.20 -38.05 28.46
C LYS A 923 23.84 -36.84 29.16
N LYS A 924 23.64 -35.63 28.65
CA LYS A 924 24.12 -34.38 29.26
C LYS A 924 23.35 -33.99 30.54
N LEU A 925 22.10 -34.36 30.64
CA LEU A 925 21.28 -34.15 31.82
C LEU A 925 21.57 -35.21 32.92
N GLU A 926 21.94 -36.44 32.56
CA GLU A 926 22.43 -37.46 33.43
C GLU A 926 23.74 -37.09 34.14
N GLU A 927 24.68 -36.50 33.39
CA GLU A 927 25.94 -35.99 33.93
C GLU A 927 25.78 -34.87 34.98
N ASN A 928 24.59 -34.22 35.04
CA ASN A 928 24.27 -33.11 35.96
C ASN A 928 23.30 -33.47 37.10
N GLY A 929 22.99 -34.74 37.35
CA GLY A 929 22.31 -35.22 38.56
C GLY A 929 20.79 -35.02 38.62
N VAL A 930 20.09 -34.91 37.48
CA VAL A 930 18.61 -34.68 37.40
C VAL A 930 17.89 -35.92 36.84
N GLN A 931 18.32 -37.11 37.30
CA GLN A 931 18.15 -38.37 36.56
C GLN A 931 16.75 -39.01 36.46
N GLU A 932 15.87 -38.92 37.44
CA GLU A 932 14.67 -39.80 37.44
C GLU A 932 13.42 -39.19 36.81
N LYS A 933 13.18 -37.90 36.93
CA LYS A 933 11.96 -37.24 36.47
C LYS A 933 11.99 -36.84 34.98
N LEU A 934 13.20 -36.61 34.47
CA LEU A 934 13.41 -36.28 33.04
C LEU A 934 13.43 -37.52 32.15
N LYS A 935 13.74 -38.67 32.71
CA LYS A 935 13.68 -39.97 32.02
C LYS A 935 12.24 -40.38 31.73
N GLU A 936 11.31 -40.08 32.62
CA GLU A 936 9.87 -40.32 32.45
C GLU A 936 9.26 -39.42 31.40
N ALA A 937 9.65 -38.12 31.33
CA ALA A 937 9.24 -37.17 30.32
C ALA A 937 9.84 -37.52 28.95
N GLY A 938 11.10 -37.91 28.87
CA GLY A 938 11.75 -38.37 27.64
C GLY A 938 11.09 -39.60 27.05
N ASN A 939 10.73 -40.57 27.87
CA ASN A 939 10.03 -41.79 27.45
C ASN A 939 8.59 -41.49 26.96
N GLN A 940 7.89 -40.54 27.55
CA GLN A 940 6.57 -40.12 27.12
C GLN A 940 6.60 -39.40 25.76
N ILE A 941 7.63 -38.59 25.51
CA ILE A 941 7.85 -37.92 24.21
C ILE A 941 8.18 -38.97 23.13
N GLU A 942 9.03 -39.94 23.44
CA GLU A 942 9.40 -41.05 22.52
C GLU A 942 8.19 -41.95 22.18
N GLU A 943 7.37 -42.28 23.18
CA GLU A 943 6.16 -43.08 22.99
C GLU A 943 5.07 -42.32 22.21
N GLY A 944 4.96 -41.02 22.41
CA GLY A 944 4.09 -40.14 21.64
C GLY A 944 4.48 -40.04 20.16
N LEU A 945 5.78 -39.91 19.90
CA LEU A 945 6.33 -39.87 18.54
C LEU A 945 6.21 -41.22 17.83
N LYS A 946 6.45 -42.36 18.54
CA LYS A 946 6.23 -43.70 17.99
C LYS A 946 4.77 -43.98 17.67
N LYS A 947 3.84 -43.54 18.52
CA LYS A 947 2.38 -43.66 18.24
C LYS A 947 1.94 -42.81 17.05
N ALA A 948 2.49 -41.64 16.87
CA ALA A 948 2.21 -40.79 15.70
C ALA A 948 2.75 -41.40 14.40
N ALA A 949 3.94 -42.00 14.45
CA ALA A 949 4.56 -42.66 13.30
C ALA A 949 3.82 -43.95 12.91
N SER A 950 3.44 -44.80 13.88
CA SER A 950 2.70 -46.06 13.61
C SER A 950 1.26 -45.83 13.12
N GLY A 951 0.55 -44.82 13.65
CA GLY A 951 -0.77 -44.40 13.17
C GLY A 951 -0.75 -43.89 11.73
N PHE A 952 0.40 -43.40 11.29
CA PHE A 952 0.61 -42.94 9.91
C PHE A 952 0.89 -44.12 8.96
N GLU A 953 1.70 -45.10 9.39
CA GLU A 953 1.95 -46.33 8.61
C GLU A 953 0.65 -47.15 8.36
N GLU A 954 -0.23 -47.30 9.37
CA GLU A 954 -1.52 -47.98 9.20
C GLU A 954 -2.46 -47.24 8.22
N LYS A 955 -2.43 -45.91 8.20
CA LYS A 955 -3.24 -45.12 7.24
C LYS A 955 -2.72 -45.14 5.80
N ILE A 956 -1.42 -45.40 5.61
CA ILE A 956 -0.82 -45.55 4.27
C ILE A 956 -1.06 -46.95 3.73
N LYS A 957 -1.01 -47.99 4.57
CA LYS A 957 -1.30 -49.38 4.17
C LYS A 957 -2.75 -49.64 3.79
N GLY A 958 -3.71 -48.93 4.40
CA GLY A 958 -5.16 -49.05 4.07
C GLY A 958 -5.60 -48.30 2.81
N LYS A 959 -4.68 -47.73 2.00
CA LYS A 959 -5.00 -47.04 0.73
C LYS A 959 -4.42 -47.72 -0.53
N ASN A 960 -3.73 -48.83 -0.35
CA ASN A 960 -3.19 -49.66 -1.47
C ASN A 960 -3.84 -51.03 -1.61
N GLU A 961 -5.06 -51.21 -0.99
CA GLU A 961 -6.00 -52.32 -1.31
C GLU A 961 -7.28 -51.78 -1.98
#